data_74b42686e1ff44b3446a86ecc93b19df
#
_entry.id   74b42686e1ff44b3446a86ecc93b19df
#
_cell.length_a   1.000
_cell.length_b   1.000
_cell.length_c   1.000
_cell.angle_alpha   90.00
_cell.angle_beta   90.00
_cell.angle_gamma   90.00
#
_symmetry.space_group_name_H-M   'P 1'
#
loop_
_entity.id
_entity.type
_entity.pdbx_description
1 polymer ?
#
loop_
_entity_poly.entity_id
_entity_poly.type
_entity_poly.pdbx_seq_one_letter_code
_entity_poly.pdbx_strand_id
1 'polypeptide(L)'
;MNMKRLPLAALGLFLIATLIALAALSVSESDLPSRQVKAADTKAPGESDSSAFTAISRPAEDKRTQAASATTPATQPSPWQNPQPTQATPVTRAASAVRAQPTAPRVGSVNLPDPSTDGGATSQRSGPAYGMISSPTAEILAGKDLNNPDQRSAAVAEMHAAEDARYGAVLARAAQAGVPVRVRGPEGGLAILHDFRADEPLYRTTLNANAAISTGANLVRQTAPYNLNGSGIKVGIWDGGSVRNTHQEFTTSRVVKKNASAASDDHATHVAGTVGAAGTQASAMGMAPLAAIDSYDWNSDYAEMTAAGASSATDSGAKIPVSNHSYGYNATAADMGRYETECNSVDALAAGLPYTLIFWAAGNEQQDYGKPFAGYQSVTFNGLAKNVLTVGAANDAVTSGLRDVSKGTLASFSSMGPCDDGRIKPDIVANGVNIYSCVAANNTSYDGTYSGTSMATPNASGSAALLQELYKKNFSGQLMRASMLKALLIHTATDMGRPGPDYQYGWGYLDTKAAADVIEAHKVAPAAPKLIENSINATGQIRTNTFTWDGVSPIRATLAWTDPAGAAQTATNSRTRNLINDLDLKITAPDGTTTFLPYVMPFAGTWTTASMTANAVTGTNRVDNVERIDIPKPIQPGTYAVTVGMHGTNALAGTNQVYCLVVTGGKGSLSPTPTPTPAPTPQPTPTPTPAPTPTPVPTPVPTPQPTPTPTPTPVPPPSDTATFAATGLPQSIPDNNWDGLTSSLNIASTGKISSLTASVNIRHPYKSDLRVTLISPSGTRAILHDRSGKRQNDVILVNIPVTTFQATAAAGQWKLLVQDLSRRDTGTLNSWSLTVTTAL
;
A
#
# COMPACT_ATOMS: atom_id res chain seq x y z
N MET A 1 2.35 -62.01 22.26
CA MET A 1 3.14 -61.49 23.39
C MET A 1 2.51 -60.13 23.82
N ASN A 2 1.94 -60.16 25.03
CA ASN A 2 1.01 -59.12 25.56
C ASN A 2 1.67 -57.79 25.79
N MET A 3 1.15 -56.71 25.22
CA MET A 3 1.35 -55.35 25.73
C MET A 3 0.12 -54.92 26.53
N LYS A 4 0.30 -54.77 27.82
CA LYS A 4 -0.68 -54.44 28.86
C LYS A 4 -1.12 -52.95 28.70
N ARG A 5 -2.42 -52.71 28.77
CA ARG A 5 -3.08 -51.43 28.89
C ARG A 5 -2.65 -50.78 30.23
N LEU A 6 -2.15 -49.54 30.18
CA LEU A 6 -2.06 -48.65 31.36
C LEU A 6 -3.41 -47.96 31.59
N PRO A 7 -3.86 -47.75 32.83
CA PRO A 7 -5.20 -47.22 33.11
C PRO A 7 -5.27 -45.68 32.99
N LEU A 8 -6.42 -45.24 32.49
CA LEU A 8 -6.80 -43.84 32.26
C LEU A 8 -6.79 -42.88 33.49
N ALA A 9 -6.42 -43.37 34.65
CA ALA A 9 -6.40 -42.61 35.91
C ALA A 9 -5.16 -41.68 36.10
N ALA A 10 -4.12 -41.88 35.31
CA ALA A 10 -2.89 -41.06 35.45
C ALA A 10 -2.94 -39.74 34.63
N LEU A 11 -3.85 -39.64 33.63
CA LEU A 11 -3.96 -38.44 32.82
C LEU A 11 -4.84 -37.33 33.45
N GLY A 12 -5.74 -37.72 34.37
CA GLY A 12 -6.61 -36.78 35.09
C GLY A 12 -5.90 -35.99 36.20
N LEU A 13 -4.89 -36.57 36.81
CA LEU A 13 -4.15 -35.89 37.93
C LEU A 13 -3.15 -34.85 37.41
N PHE A 14 -2.65 -35.02 36.19
CA PHE A 14 -1.71 -34.02 35.58
C PHE A 14 -2.42 -32.76 35.09
N LEU A 15 -3.69 -32.89 34.64
CA LEU A 15 -4.49 -31.74 34.23
C LEU A 15 -4.99 -30.91 35.42
N ILE A 16 -5.27 -31.54 36.56
CA ILE A 16 -5.75 -30.84 37.76
C ILE A 16 -4.59 -30.10 38.47
N ALA A 17 -3.38 -30.62 38.41
CA ALA A 17 -2.20 -29.94 38.96
C ALA A 17 -1.81 -28.70 38.16
N THR A 18 -2.04 -28.68 36.84
CA THR A 18 -1.77 -27.52 35.98
C THR A 18 -2.84 -26.42 36.11
N LEU A 19 -4.08 -26.79 36.39
CA LEU A 19 -5.17 -25.84 36.63
C LEU A 19 -5.09 -25.17 38.02
N ILE A 20 -4.57 -25.85 39.01
CA ILE A 20 -4.38 -25.27 40.36
C ILE A 20 -3.17 -24.34 40.38
N ALA A 21 -2.15 -24.57 39.57
CA ALA A 21 -1.00 -23.65 39.42
C ALA A 21 -1.34 -22.35 38.67
N LEU A 22 -2.34 -22.35 37.76
CA LEU A 22 -2.79 -21.13 37.12
C LEU A 22 -3.80 -20.30 37.94
N ALA A 23 -4.45 -20.89 38.92
CA ALA A 23 -5.38 -20.19 39.81
C ALA A 23 -4.72 -19.51 41.02
N ALA A 24 -3.43 -19.78 41.28
CA ALA A 24 -2.68 -19.18 42.39
C ALA A 24 -1.93 -17.89 42.03
N LEU A 25 -2.04 -17.41 40.80
CA LEU A 25 -1.34 -16.21 40.32
C LEU A 25 -2.24 -14.98 40.13
N SER A 26 -3.45 -14.99 40.68
CA SER A 26 -4.39 -13.87 40.55
C SER A 26 -5.09 -13.45 41.85
N VAL A 27 -4.34 -13.32 42.97
CA VAL A 27 -4.87 -12.63 44.16
C VAL A 27 -3.73 -11.90 44.88
N SER A 28 -4.01 -10.60 45.13
CA SER A 28 -3.45 -9.65 46.08
C SER A 28 -2.17 -8.90 45.79
N GLU A 29 -2.37 -7.69 45.31
CA GLU A 29 -1.58 -6.54 45.76
C GLU A 29 -2.48 -5.62 46.62
N SER A 30 -2.42 -5.78 47.92
CA SER A 30 -2.69 -4.76 48.93
C SER A 30 -2.14 -5.26 50.28
N ASP A 31 -1.46 -4.34 50.95
CA ASP A 31 -0.93 -4.42 52.32
C ASP A 31 0.44 -5.08 52.53
N LEU A 32 1.45 -4.23 52.59
CA LEU A 32 2.51 -4.33 53.64
C LEU A 32 3.23 -2.97 53.83
N PRO A 33 3.72 -2.67 55.03
CA PRO A 33 4.00 -1.31 55.51
C PRO A 33 5.45 -0.88 55.34
N SER A 34 5.60 0.42 55.38
CA SER A 34 6.88 1.17 55.40
C SER A 34 7.88 0.70 56.44
N ARG A 35 9.15 0.49 56.05
CA ARG A 35 10.29 0.52 56.95
C ARG A 35 11.38 1.43 56.37
N GLN A 36 11.65 2.49 57.16
CA GLN A 36 12.79 3.39 57.06
C GLN A 36 14.10 2.67 57.29
N VAL A 37 15.12 2.97 56.50
CA VAL A 37 16.51 2.82 56.92
C VAL A 37 17.27 4.08 56.49
N LYS A 38 18.05 4.58 57.48
CA LYS A 38 18.75 5.83 57.57
C LYS A 38 19.86 6.06 56.53
N ALA A 39 20.05 7.36 56.29
CA ALA A 39 21.18 7.98 55.65
C ALA A 39 22.51 7.80 56.40
N ALA A 40 23.59 7.86 55.68
CA ALA A 40 24.90 8.20 56.21
C ALA A 40 25.61 9.18 55.29
N ASP A 41 26.10 10.27 55.93
CA ASP A 41 26.73 11.47 55.37
C ASP A 41 28.05 11.22 54.65
N THR A 42 28.35 12.08 53.62
CA THR A 42 29.66 12.79 53.60
C THR A 42 29.55 14.07 52.73
N LYS A 43 29.63 15.16 53.34
CA LYS A 43 30.25 16.51 53.26
C LYS A 43 30.68 17.08 51.91
N ALA A 44 30.16 18.32 51.68
CA ALA A 44 30.65 19.37 50.77
C ALA A 44 32.01 19.99 51.26
N PRO A 45 32.61 21.01 50.59
CA PRO A 45 32.11 22.37 50.63
C PRO A 45 32.38 23.31 49.40
N GLY A 46 31.74 24.48 49.47
CA GLY A 46 32.17 25.82 48.99
C GLY A 46 31.25 26.48 47.97
N GLU A 47 30.37 27.31 48.39
CA GLU A 47 30.28 28.76 48.54
C GLU A 47 30.54 29.53 47.21
N SER A 48 29.79 30.53 46.75
CA SER A 48 29.13 31.68 47.43
C SER A 48 28.10 32.38 46.50
N ASP A 49 27.04 32.88 47.09
CA ASP A 49 26.44 34.21 47.08
C ASP A 49 25.98 34.84 45.74
N SER A 50 24.91 35.55 45.61
CA SER A 50 23.91 36.29 46.44
C SER A 50 22.84 36.85 45.57
N SER A 51 21.72 36.99 45.95
CA SER A 51 20.70 37.91 46.49
C SER A 51 19.58 38.12 45.50
N ALA A 52 18.37 37.86 45.88
CA ALA A 52 17.35 38.42 46.74
C ALA A 52 16.36 39.34 46.01
N PHE A 53 15.14 39.19 46.44
CA PHE A 53 13.94 40.06 46.47
C PHE A 53 12.88 39.78 45.40
N THR A 54 11.59 39.72 45.63
CA THR A 54 10.67 39.61 46.82
C THR A 54 9.30 39.23 46.32
N ALA A 55 8.59 38.44 47.10
CA ALA A 55 7.17 38.10 46.91
C ALA A 55 6.24 39.20 47.42
N ILE A 56 5.07 39.40 46.86
CA ILE A 56 3.88 39.96 47.49
C ILE A 56 2.61 39.22 47.00
N SER A 57 1.96 38.65 47.94
CA SER A 57 0.69 38.13 48.32
C SER A 57 -0.60 38.61 47.63
N ARG A 58 -1.53 37.67 47.63
CA ARG A 58 -3.00 37.84 47.54
C ARG A 58 -3.56 38.64 48.70
N PRO A 59 -4.82 39.20 48.57
CA PRO A 59 -5.89 38.59 49.33
C PRO A 59 -7.26 38.41 48.62
N ALA A 60 -8.12 37.68 49.31
CA ALA A 60 -9.40 37.15 48.93
C ALA A 60 -10.59 38.03 49.36
N GLU A 61 -11.78 37.65 48.80
CA GLU A 61 -13.17 37.81 49.33
C GLU A 61 -13.81 39.19 49.46
N ASP A 62 -14.98 39.40 48.92
CA ASP A 62 -16.24 39.29 49.65
C ASP A 62 -17.50 39.38 48.74
N LYS A 63 -18.60 38.86 49.30
CA LYS A 63 -19.95 38.74 48.75
C LYS A 63 -20.78 40.01 48.95
N ARG A 64 -21.76 40.27 48.08
CA ARG A 64 -23.20 40.47 48.43
C ARG A 64 -24.05 41.07 47.31
N THR A 65 -25.04 40.32 46.94
CA THR A 65 -26.51 40.49 46.88
C THR A 65 -27.22 41.68 46.25
N GLN A 66 -28.23 41.31 45.42
CA GLN A 66 -29.55 41.91 45.15
C GLN A 66 -29.62 43.15 44.24
N ALA A 67 -30.53 43.31 43.30
CA ALA A 67 -31.93 42.93 43.14
C ALA A 67 -32.41 43.16 41.69
N ALA A 68 -33.52 42.55 41.37
CA ALA A 68 -34.30 42.48 40.18
C ALA A 68 -34.70 43.75 39.46
N SER A 69 -34.82 43.68 38.13
CA SER A 69 -36.00 44.24 37.44
C SER A 69 -36.17 43.51 36.07
N ALA A 70 -37.40 43.10 35.82
CA ALA A 70 -37.85 42.36 34.66
C ALA A 70 -38.14 43.28 33.46
N THR A 71 -37.78 42.80 32.26
CA THR A 71 -38.53 43.08 31.01
C THR A 71 -38.36 41.90 30.04
N THR A 72 -39.51 41.43 29.55
CA THR A 72 -39.78 40.26 28.75
C THR A 72 -39.23 40.30 27.29
N PRO A 73 -39.09 39.13 26.60
CA PRO A 73 -38.17 38.98 25.48
C PRO A 73 -38.86 39.13 24.13
N ALA A 74 -38.04 39.54 23.14
CA ALA A 74 -38.40 39.45 21.74
C ALA A 74 -37.94 38.10 21.16
N THR A 75 -38.86 37.38 20.56
CA THR A 75 -38.73 36.09 19.91
C THR A 75 -37.90 36.17 18.66
N GLN A 76 -36.89 35.30 18.53
CA GLN A 76 -36.24 34.95 17.26
C GLN A 76 -37.04 33.82 16.56
N PRO A 77 -37.14 33.83 15.23
CA PRO A 77 -37.76 32.74 14.49
C PRO A 77 -36.77 31.66 14.13
N SER A 78 -37.23 30.43 14.31
CA SER A 78 -36.59 29.17 13.90
C SER A 78 -36.61 29.00 12.38
N PRO A 79 -35.54 28.45 11.73
CA PRO A 79 -35.48 28.21 10.31
C PRO A 79 -35.77 26.74 9.99
N TRP A 80 -37.00 26.37 9.79
CA TRP A 80 -37.38 25.15 9.06
C TRP A 80 -38.87 25.18 8.69
N GLN A 81 -39.20 25.63 7.48
CA GLN A 81 -40.40 25.19 6.77
C GLN A 81 -40.13 25.20 5.23
N ASN A 82 -40.32 24.02 4.67
CA ASN A 82 -40.28 23.71 3.24
C ASN A 82 -41.65 24.02 2.61
N PRO A 83 -41.79 24.71 1.48
CA PRO A 83 -43.08 24.73 0.76
C PRO A 83 -43.13 23.65 -0.32
N GLN A 84 -44.29 23.01 -0.39
CA GLN A 84 -44.73 22.01 -1.38
C GLN A 84 -44.98 22.66 -2.75
N PRO A 85 -44.96 21.87 -3.86
CA PRO A 85 -45.04 22.36 -5.22
C PRO A 85 -46.49 22.46 -5.70
N THR A 86 -46.86 23.54 -6.33
CA THR A 86 -48.08 23.67 -7.14
C THR A 86 -47.80 23.44 -8.62
N GLN A 87 -48.80 22.84 -9.28
CA GLN A 87 -48.84 22.30 -10.65
C GLN A 87 -48.58 23.30 -11.77
N ALA A 88 -47.97 22.81 -12.82
CA ALA A 88 -47.72 23.48 -14.09
C ALA A 88 -48.92 23.47 -15.04
N THR A 89 -49.11 24.55 -15.76
CA THR A 89 -49.79 24.56 -17.06
C THR A 89 -48.89 25.27 -18.10
N PRO A 90 -48.90 24.87 -19.37
CA PRO A 90 -47.87 25.23 -20.35
C PRO A 90 -48.23 26.49 -21.13
N VAL A 91 -47.28 27.38 -21.37
CA VAL A 91 -47.38 28.42 -22.42
C VAL A 91 -46.07 28.53 -23.18
N THR A 92 -46.27 28.70 -24.45
CA THR A 92 -45.37 28.74 -25.61
C THR A 92 -44.22 29.76 -25.56
N ARG A 93 -43.15 29.32 -26.13
CA ARG A 93 -41.99 29.89 -26.81
C ARG A 93 -42.04 31.38 -27.20
N ALA A 94 -41.09 32.17 -26.68
CA ALA A 94 -40.50 33.28 -27.39
C ALA A 94 -39.07 33.50 -26.95
N ALA A 95 -38.17 33.63 -27.92
CA ALA A 95 -36.73 33.87 -27.67
C ALA A 95 -36.47 35.30 -27.27
N SER A 96 -35.63 35.52 -26.23
CA SER A 96 -34.86 36.78 -26.14
C SER A 96 -33.82 36.71 -24.99
N ALA A 97 -32.61 37.06 -25.34
CA ALA A 97 -31.54 37.75 -24.58
C ALA A 97 -31.04 37.10 -23.30
N VAL A 98 -29.89 36.45 -23.43
CA VAL A 98 -28.98 36.09 -22.38
C VAL A 98 -28.48 37.33 -21.61
N ARG A 99 -28.82 37.47 -20.36
CA ARG A 99 -28.20 38.40 -19.41
C ARG A 99 -27.14 37.69 -18.64
N ALA A 100 -25.88 38.09 -18.81
CA ALA A 100 -24.73 37.52 -18.16
C ALA A 100 -24.81 37.71 -16.61
N GLN A 101 -24.56 36.64 -15.85
CA GLN A 101 -24.20 36.71 -14.44
C GLN A 101 -22.68 36.93 -14.30
N PRO A 102 -22.22 37.61 -13.27
CA PRO A 102 -20.80 37.88 -13.09
C PRO A 102 -20.04 36.60 -12.70
N THR A 103 -19.10 36.23 -13.52
CA THR A 103 -18.10 35.21 -13.25
C THR A 103 -17.11 35.72 -12.21
N ALA A 104 -16.79 34.87 -11.22
CA ALA A 104 -15.63 35.06 -10.34
C ALA A 104 -14.34 35.21 -11.19
N PRO A 105 -13.34 35.94 -10.73
CA PRO A 105 -12.16 36.20 -11.53
C PRO A 105 -11.35 34.91 -11.71
N ARG A 106 -11.29 34.44 -12.94
CA ARG A 106 -10.27 33.52 -13.40
C ARG A 106 -8.93 34.24 -13.29
N VAL A 107 -7.96 33.63 -12.64
CA VAL A 107 -6.55 34.04 -12.73
C VAL A 107 -6.18 33.94 -14.20
N GLY A 108 -5.74 35.09 -14.75
CA GLY A 108 -5.67 35.31 -16.17
C GLY A 108 -4.75 34.37 -16.93
N SER A 109 -5.30 33.80 -17.98
CA SER A 109 -4.52 33.34 -19.11
C SER A 109 -4.01 34.60 -19.87
N VAL A 110 -2.71 34.80 -19.82
CA VAL A 110 -2.05 35.78 -20.67
C VAL A 110 -2.09 35.21 -22.10
N ASN A 111 -2.85 35.85 -22.99
CA ASN A 111 -2.79 35.59 -24.43
C ASN A 111 -1.38 35.92 -24.93
N LEU A 112 -0.65 34.89 -25.35
CA LEU A 112 0.54 35.07 -26.18
C LEU A 112 0.07 35.31 -27.61
N PRO A 113 0.68 36.25 -28.36
CA PRO A 113 0.36 36.51 -29.76
C PRO A 113 0.81 35.32 -30.62
N ASP A 114 -0.03 35.05 -31.64
CA ASP A 114 0.19 34.06 -32.72
C ASP A 114 1.54 34.28 -33.42
N PRO A 115 2.39 33.23 -33.53
CA PRO A 115 3.68 33.35 -34.19
C PRO A 115 3.61 33.03 -35.69
N SER A 116 2.67 33.63 -36.44
CA SER A 116 2.69 33.52 -37.90
C SER A 116 2.77 34.90 -38.55
N THR A 117 3.91 35.52 -38.51
CA THR A 117 4.51 36.44 -39.51
C THR A 117 5.70 37.18 -38.86
N ASP A 118 6.92 36.73 -39.06
CA ASP A 118 7.94 37.49 -39.77
C ASP A 118 9.29 36.75 -39.73
N GLY A 119 9.95 36.74 -40.81
CA GLY A 119 11.23 36.09 -40.97
C GLY A 119 12.43 36.95 -40.49
N GLY A 120 13.46 36.24 -40.04
CA GLY A 120 14.85 36.71 -40.06
C GLY A 120 15.37 37.32 -38.78
N ALA A 121 16.12 36.54 -38.07
CA ALA A 121 17.44 36.86 -37.49
C ALA A 121 17.75 35.92 -36.32
N THR A 122 18.70 35.02 -36.54
CA THR A 122 19.33 34.23 -35.47
C THR A 122 20.07 35.15 -34.51
N SER A 123 19.52 35.32 -33.32
CA SER A 123 20.27 35.70 -32.13
C SER A 123 20.03 34.67 -31.07
N GLN A 124 21.03 33.86 -30.81
CA GLN A 124 21.08 33.00 -29.63
C GLN A 124 20.97 33.90 -28.39
N ARG A 125 19.77 34.00 -27.82
CA ARG A 125 19.62 34.43 -26.45
C ARG A 125 19.74 33.15 -25.61
N SER A 126 20.92 32.97 -24.99
CA SER A 126 21.07 32.14 -23.83
C SER A 126 20.21 32.73 -22.71
N GLY A 127 18.93 32.29 -22.66
CA GLY A 127 18.07 32.57 -21.49
C GLY A 127 18.64 31.81 -20.29
N PRO A 128 18.47 32.33 -19.07
CA PRO A 128 18.87 31.60 -17.90
C PRO A 128 18.12 30.29 -17.84
N ALA A 129 18.80 29.21 -17.48
CA ALA A 129 18.23 27.89 -17.28
C ALA A 129 17.05 28.01 -16.31
N TYR A 130 15.87 27.57 -16.75
CA TYR A 130 14.66 27.53 -15.95
C TYR A 130 14.79 26.43 -14.88
N GLY A 131 15.45 26.73 -13.75
CA GLY A 131 15.61 25.83 -12.62
C GLY A 131 14.75 26.28 -11.45
N MET A 132 14.10 25.34 -10.78
CA MET A 132 13.67 25.53 -9.39
C MET A 132 14.89 25.90 -8.54
N ILE A 133 14.71 26.62 -7.44
CA ILE A 133 15.76 26.77 -6.43
C ILE A 133 15.94 25.39 -5.80
N SER A 134 16.79 24.56 -6.39
CA SER A 134 16.93 23.16 -6.03
C SER A 134 17.55 22.99 -4.65
N SER A 135 17.03 22.02 -3.90
CA SER A 135 17.69 21.51 -2.70
C SER A 135 18.97 20.77 -3.12
N PRO A 136 20.16 21.07 -2.56
CA PRO A 136 21.41 20.38 -2.89
C PRO A 136 21.52 19.00 -2.24
N THR A 137 20.39 18.31 -2.03
CA THR A 137 20.30 17.05 -1.28
C THR A 137 21.24 15.98 -1.85
N ALA A 138 21.26 15.80 -3.17
CA ALA A 138 22.13 14.81 -3.80
C ALA A 138 23.61 15.12 -3.59
N GLU A 139 24.00 16.38 -3.65
CA GLU A 139 25.37 16.85 -3.41
C GLU A 139 25.77 16.69 -1.94
N ILE A 140 24.86 17.04 -1.02
CA ILE A 140 25.08 16.86 0.43
C ILE A 140 25.25 15.39 0.79
N LEU A 141 24.50 14.48 0.17
CA LEU A 141 24.59 13.03 0.42
C LEU A 141 25.75 12.34 -0.29
N ALA A 142 26.35 12.97 -1.30
CA ALA A 142 27.41 12.35 -2.07
C ALA A 142 28.59 11.91 -1.19
N GLY A 143 28.92 10.61 -1.24
CA GLY A 143 30.01 10.01 -0.49
C GLY A 143 29.81 9.88 1.01
N LYS A 144 28.62 10.21 1.56
CA LYS A 144 28.33 10.05 2.98
C LYS A 144 27.71 8.67 3.28
N ASP A 145 28.23 7.99 4.31
CA ASP A 145 27.65 6.76 4.86
C ASP A 145 26.61 7.14 5.95
N LEU A 146 25.32 6.97 5.63
CA LEU A 146 24.23 7.27 6.57
C LEU A 146 24.08 6.23 7.69
N ASN A 147 24.83 5.12 7.69
CA ASN A 147 24.97 4.22 8.84
C ASN A 147 25.94 4.79 9.89
N ASN A 148 26.84 5.68 9.49
CA ASN A 148 27.71 6.41 10.41
C ASN A 148 26.93 7.57 11.04
N PRO A 149 26.71 7.57 12.40
CA PRO A 149 25.89 8.58 13.07
C PRO A 149 26.39 10.03 12.88
N ASP A 150 27.70 10.23 12.85
CA ASP A 150 28.30 11.55 12.71
C ASP A 150 28.10 12.11 11.31
N GLN A 151 28.32 11.28 10.29
CA GLN A 151 28.10 11.66 8.89
C GLN A 151 26.61 11.90 8.61
N ARG A 152 25.71 11.07 9.17
CA ARG A 152 24.26 11.30 9.09
C ARG A 152 23.87 12.62 9.74
N SER A 153 24.34 12.89 10.97
CA SER A 153 24.04 14.14 11.70
C SER A 153 24.57 15.37 10.96
N ALA A 154 25.76 15.30 10.36
CA ALA A 154 26.31 16.37 9.55
C ALA A 154 25.45 16.60 8.27
N ALA A 155 25.07 15.54 7.58
CA ALA A 155 24.19 15.64 6.40
C ALA A 155 22.84 16.28 6.73
N VAL A 156 22.21 15.89 7.85
CA VAL A 156 20.95 16.47 8.32
C VAL A 156 21.10 17.97 8.62
N ALA A 157 22.17 18.37 9.30
CA ALA A 157 22.41 19.79 9.60
C ALA A 157 22.62 20.62 8.33
N GLU A 158 23.39 20.09 7.36
CA GLU A 158 23.61 20.73 6.07
C GLU A 158 22.31 20.86 5.28
N MET A 159 21.44 19.83 5.26
CA MET A 159 20.14 19.86 4.59
C MET A 159 19.18 20.87 5.21
N HIS A 160 19.06 20.92 6.55
CA HIS A 160 18.23 21.94 7.21
C HIS A 160 18.71 23.35 6.90
N ALA A 161 20.01 23.62 6.97
CA ALA A 161 20.54 24.94 6.66
C ALA A 161 20.28 25.34 5.20
N ALA A 162 20.41 24.39 4.26
CA ALA A 162 20.13 24.62 2.85
C ALA A 162 18.63 24.88 2.60
N GLU A 163 17.75 24.11 3.22
CA GLU A 163 16.30 24.26 3.08
C GLU A 163 15.77 25.55 3.73
N ASP A 164 16.24 25.90 4.92
CA ASP A 164 15.88 27.16 5.58
C ASP A 164 16.29 28.37 4.72
N ALA A 165 17.49 28.34 4.12
CA ALA A 165 17.94 29.39 3.21
C ALA A 165 17.09 29.43 1.94
N ARG A 166 16.81 28.28 1.32
CA ARG A 166 15.98 28.15 0.13
C ARG A 166 14.56 28.66 0.37
N TYR A 167 13.89 28.14 1.40
CA TYR A 167 12.51 28.51 1.71
C TYR A 167 12.38 29.96 2.18
N GLY A 168 13.37 30.46 2.90
CA GLY A 168 13.46 31.91 3.24
C GLY A 168 13.49 32.80 2.01
N ALA A 169 14.23 32.43 0.97
CA ALA A 169 14.26 33.14 -0.30
C ALA A 169 12.90 33.06 -1.04
N VAL A 170 12.25 31.88 -1.02
CA VAL A 170 10.90 31.70 -1.58
C VAL A 170 9.86 32.60 -0.91
N LEU A 171 9.86 32.66 0.43
CA LEU A 171 8.95 33.52 1.19
C LEU A 171 9.18 35.03 0.92
N ALA A 172 10.44 35.45 0.82
CA ALA A 172 10.79 36.81 0.47
C ALA A 172 10.28 37.18 -0.94
N ARG A 173 10.45 36.26 -1.91
CA ARG A 173 9.95 36.45 -3.27
C ARG A 173 8.42 36.46 -3.33
N ALA A 174 7.75 35.61 -2.58
CA ALA A 174 6.30 35.58 -2.48
C ALA A 174 5.73 36.90 -1.94
N ALA A 175 6.37 37.46 -0.91
CA ALA A 175 6.00 38.76 -0.35
C ALA A 175 6.17 39.88 -1.37
N GLN A 176 7.26 39.87 -2.15
CA GLN A 176 7.51 40.87 -3.21
C GLN A 176 6.50 40.73 -4.37
N ALA A 177 6.14 39.53 -4.76
CA ALA A 177 5.21 39.26 -5.85
C ALA A 177 3.73 39.30 -5.45
N GLY A 178 3.41 39.50 -4.17
CA GLY A 178 2.03 39.47 -3.65
C GLY A 178 1.40 38.06 -3.76
N VAL A 179 2.21 36.99 -3.83
CA VAL A 179 1.76 35.62 -3.99
C VAL A 179 1.41 35.02 -2.62
N PRO A 180 0.20 34.46 -2.41
CA PRO A 180 -0.19 33.90 -1.13
C PRO A 180 0.61 32.62 -0.84
N VAL A 181 1.11 32.50 0.39
CA VAL A 181 1.86 31.32 0.84
C VAL A 181 0.95 30.09 1.02
N ARG A 182 -0.34 30.30 1.28
CA ARG A 182 -1.35 29.25 1.45
C ARG A 182 -2.59 29.57 0.62
N VAL A 183 -3.07 28.60 -0.16
CA VAL A 183 -4.27 28.72 -0.99
C VAL A 183 -5.13 27.47 -0.77
N ARG A 184 -6.47 27.61 -0.83
CA ARG A 184 -7.37 26.48 -0.92
C ARG A 184 -7.87 26.36 -2.36
N GLY A 185 -7.71 25.17 -2.93
CA GLY A 185 -8.25 24.85 -4.25
C GLY A 185 -9.78 24.80 -4.25
N PRO A 186 -10.42 24.76 -5.41
CA PRO A 186 -11.87 24.73 -5.55
C PRO A 186 -12.52 23.50 -4.87
N GLU A 187 -11.76 22.43 -4.69
CA GLU A 187 -12.20 21.17 -4.03
C GLU A 187 -11.82 21.13 -2.53
N GLY A 188 -11.43 22.24 -1.95
CA GLY A 188 -11.09 22.36 -0.53
C GLY A 188 -9.68 21.94 -0.15
N GLY A 189 -8.91 21.32 -1.06
CA GLY A 189 -7.52 20.93 -0.84
C GLY A 189 -6.63 22.14 -0.51
N LEU A 190 -5.72 21.96 0.47
CA LEU A 190 -4.73 22.98 0.84
C LEU A 190 -3.57 22.94 -0.15
N ALA A 191 -3.19 24.09 -0.68
CA ALA A 191 -1.98 24.30 -1.46
C ALA A 191 -1.05 25.26 -0.71
N ILE A 192 0.21 24.85 -0.49
CA ILE A 192 1.23 25.66 0.19
C ILE A 192 2.36 25.94 -0.81
N LEU A 193 2.75 27.21 -0.91
CA LEU A 193 3.84 27.64 -1.78
C LEU A 193 5.12 26.90 -1.39
N HIS A 194 5.71 26.22 -2.37
CA HIS A 194 6.96 25.48 -2.20
C HIS A 194 8.15 26.25 -2.82
N ASP A 195 7.97 26.74 -4.04
CA ASP A 195 9.02 27.42 -4.80
C ASP A 195 8.41 28.29 -5.91
N PHE A 196 9.26 28.81 -6.78
CA PHE A 196 8.88 29.44 -8.03
C PHE A 196 9.64 28.77 -9.18
N ARG A 197 8.92 28.51 -10.27
CA ARG A 197 9.53 28.18 -11.55
C ARG A 197 9.48 29.41 -12.43
N ALA A 198 10.62 29.95 -12.78
CA ALA A 198 10.69 31.30 -13.34
C ALA A 198 9.91 32.30 -12.45
N ASP A 199 8.82 32.87 -12.93
CA ASP A 199 7.98 33.79 -12.15
C ASP A 199 6.65 33.17 -11.70
N GLU A 200 6.41 31.89 -12.02
CA GLU A 200 5.18 31.19 -11.62
C GLU A 200 5.34 30.53 -10.25
N PRO A 201 4.39 30.75 -9.34
CA PRO A 201 4.41 30.11 -8.03
C PRO A 201 4.10 28.62 -8.13
N LEU A 202 4.95 27.80 -7.53
CA LEU A 202 4.80 26.35 -7.46
C LEU A 202 4.23 25.96 -6.09
N TYR A 203 3.06 25.34 -6.08
CA TYR A 203 2.39 24.91 -4.86
C TYR A 203 2.41 23.42 -4.68
N ARG A 204 2.62 22.96 -3.43
CA ARG A 204 2.32 21.58 -2.99
C ARG A 204 0.84 21.47 -2.65
N THR A 205 0.15 20.41 -3.12
CA THR A 205 -1.30 20.18 -2.97
C THR A 205 -1.64 18.79 -2.45
N THR A 206 -2.86 18.59 -1.94
CA THR A 206 -3.32 17.40 -1.20
C THR A 206 -4.64 16.81 -1.69
N LEU A 207 -4.87 15.46 -1.58
CA LEU A 207 -6.05 14.74 -2.11
C LEU A 207 -6.30 13.36 -1.46
N ASN A 208 -7.57 12.77 -1.45
CA ASN A 208 -7.85 11.56 -0.65
C ASN A 208 -9.08 10.71 -0.84
N ALA A 209 -9.07 9.35 -0.53
CA ALA A 209 -10.11 8.41 -0.13
C ALA A 209 -10.09 6.86 -0.09
N ASN A 210 -10.65 5.80 0.19
CA ASN A 210 -11.11 4.49 0.73
C ASN A 210 -10.42 3.12 0.38
N ALA A 211 -10.16 2.18 1.35
CA ALA A 211 -9.64 1.03 1.22
C ALA A 211 -9.09 -0.34 1.59
N ALA A 212 -9.30 -0.78 2.78
CA ALA A 212 -8.64 -1.99 3.26
C ALA A 212 -9.08 -3.29 2.55
N ILE A 213 -10.36 -3.37 2.10
CA ILE A 213 -10.87 -4.57 1.40
C ILE A 213 -10.28 -4.64 0.00
N SER A 214 -10.22 -3.52 -0.68
CA SER A 214 -9.74 -3.41 -2.06
C SER A 214 -8.29 -3.89 -2.20
N THR A 215 -7.44 -3.61 -1.22
CA THR A 215 -6.03 -4.02 -1.20
C THR A 215 -5.77 -5.32 -0.46
N GLY A 216 -6.80 -5.97 0.09
CA GLY A 216 -6.65 -7.21 0.85
C GLY A 216 -5.96 -7.04 2.21
N ALA A 217 -5.76 -5.81 2.68
CA ALA A 217 -5.18 -5.54 4.01
C ALA A 217 -6.07 -6.10 5.14
N ASN A 218 -7.39 -6.08 4.98
CA ASN A 218 -8.34 -6.68 5.92
C ASN A 218 -8.14 -8.19 6.11
N LEU A 219 -7.56 -8.89 5.14
CA LEU A 219 -7.34 -10.34 5.18
C LEU A 219 -6.10 -10.73 5.99
N VAL A 220 -5.25 -9.78 6.33
CA VAL A 220 -4.05 -9.98 7.17
C VAL A 220 -4.12 -9.18 8.47
N ARG A 221 -4.88 -8.07 8.48
CA ARG A 221 -5.08 -7.20 9.62
C ARG A 221 -6.00 -7.87 10.63
N GLN A 222 -5.47 -8.17 11.84
CA GLN A 222 -6.21 -8.81 12.92
C GLN A 222 -6.95 -10.09 12.50
N THR A 223 -6.49 -10.73 11.42
CA THR A 223 -7.11 -11.92 10.81
C THR A 223 -6.13 -13.07 10.84
N ALA A 224 -6.57 -14.23 11.36
CA ALA A 224 -5.74 -15.43 11.36
C ALA A 224 -5.41 -15.90 9.94
N PRO A 225 -4.23 -16.49 9.70
CA PRO A 225 -3.18 -16.80 10.68
C PRO A 225 -2.24 -15.63 10.99
N TYR A 226 -2.32 -14.49 10.28
CA TYR A 226 -1.35 -13.39 10.33
C TYR A 226 -1.49 -12.55 11.59
N ASN A 227 -2.72 -12.09 11.92
CA ASN A 227 -3.04 -11.25 13.08
C ASN A 227 -2.13 -10.02 13.19
N LEU A 228 -1.92 -9.32 12.07
CA LEU A 228 -1.08 -8.13 11.98
C LEU A 228 -1.86 -6.89 12.38
N ASN A 229 -1.16 -5.86 12.84
CA ASN A 229 -1.77 -4.59 13.24
C ASN A 229 -0.81 -3.40 13.13
N GLY A 230 0.41 -3.60 12.62
CA GLY A 230 1.45 -2.57 12.50
C GLY A 230 2.31 -2.40 13.76
N SER A 231 2.11 -3.25 14.80
CA SER A 231 2.86 -3.13 16.06
C SER A 231 4.37 -3.25 15.85
N GLY A 232 5.12 -2.33 16.46
CA GLY A 232 6.57 -2.28 16.36
C GLY A 232 7.10 -1.76 15.02
N ILE A 233 6.22 -1.22 14.15
CA ILE A 233 6.58 -0.51 12.93
C ILE A 233 6.24 0.97 13.08
N LYS A 234 7.14 1.82 12.59
CA LYS A 234 6.96 3.26 12.53
C LYS A 234 6.76 3.69 11.08
N VAL A 235 5.73 4.48 10.83
CA VAL A 235 5.47 5.11 9.53
C VAL A 235 5.74 6.60 9.66
N GLY A 236 6.52 7.17 8.75
CA GLY A 236 6.69 8.62 8.64
C GLY A 236 5.62 9.19 7.70
N ILE A 237 4.97 10.26 8.12
CA ILE A 237 4.01 10.98 7.29
C ILE A 237 4.49 12.40 7.15
N TRP A 238 4.80 12.80 5.91
CA TRP A 238 5.08 14.16 5.50
C TRP A 238 3.87 14.69 4.74
N ASP A 239 3.37 15.89 5.12
CA ASP A 239 2.14 16.42 4.54
C ASP A 239 2.06 17.96 4.69
N GLY A 240 0.96 18.58 4.23
CA GLY A 240 0.75 20.04 4.26
C GLY A 240 0.58 20.65 5.64
N GLY A 241 0.64 19.84 6.69
CA GLY A 241 0.56 20.21 8.09
C GLY A 241 0.71 18.99 8.98
N SER A 242 0.52 19.16 10.29
CA SER A 242 0.66 18.06 11.23
C SER A 242 -0.63 17.26 11.38
N VAL A 243 -0.48 15.99 11.72
CA VAL A 243 -1.59 15.15 12.18
C VAL A 243 -2.17 15.67 13.49
N ARG A 244 -3.50 15.67 13.64
CA ARG A 244 -4.16 15.91 14.92
C ARG A 244 -3.98 14.72 15.85
N ASN A 245 -2.85 14.66 16.54
CA ASN A 245 -2.48 13.53 17.40
C ASN A 245 -3.35 13.36 18.66
N THR A 246 -4.23 14.35 18.95
CA THR A 246 -5.25 14.25 20.01
C THR A 246 -6.56 13.61 19.55
N HIS A 247 -6.68 13.28 18.26
CA HIS A 247 -7.88 12.61 17.75
C HIS A 247 -8.05 11.24 18.43
N GLN A 248 -9.31 10.83 18.69
CA GLN A 248 -9.64 9.58 19.41
C GLN A 248 -9.07 8.32 18.74
N GLU A 249 -8.77 8.36 17.46
CA GLU A 249 -8.12 7.28 16.70
C GLU A 249 -6.62 7.13 16.99
N PHE A 250 -6.01 8.15 17.61
CA PHE A 250 -4.58 8.20 17.88
C PHE A 250 -4.23 8.20 19.36
N THR A 251 -5.11 7.66 20.20
CA THR A 251 -4.85 7.50 21.64
C THR A 251 -3.60 6.65 21.88
N THR A 252 -2.99 6.75 23.07
CA THR A 252 -1.76 6.03 23.45
C THR A 252 -0.45 6.63 22.95
N SER A 253 -0.40 7.89 22.57
CA SER A 253 0.82 8.63 22.17
C SER A 253 1.61 8.01 21.02
N ARG A 254 0.94 7.21 20.15
CA ARG A 254 1.60 6.57 19.01
C ARG A 254 1.75 7.49 17.79
N VAL A 255 1.13 8.66 17.81
CA VAL A 255 1.34 9.71 16.80
C VAL A 255 2.13 10.86 17.44
N VAL A 256 3.33 11.10 16.93
CA VAL A 256 4.23 12.13 17.42
C VAL A 256 4.41 13.22 16.37
N LYS A 257 4.03 14.45 16.70
CA LYS A 257 4.35 15.62 15.89
C LYS A 257 5.83 15.94 16.01
N LYS A 258 6.54 15.93 14.91
CA LYS A 258 7.98 16.24 14.87
C LYS A 258 8.23 17.75 14.67
N ASN A 259 7.38 18.41 13.90
CA ASN A 259 7.35 19.84 13.73
C ASN A 259 6.31 20.43 14.68
N ALA A 260 6.73 20.78 15.90
CA ALA A 260 5.83 21.18 16.99
C ALA A 260 4.99 22.45 16.67
N SER A 261 5.50 23.32 15.81
CA SER A 261 4.84 24.57 15.38
C SER A 261 3.83 24.35 14.24
N ALA A 262 3.85 23.20 13.56
CA ALA A 262 2.93 22.94 12.46
C ALA A 262 1.49 22.81 12.97
N ALA A 263 0.55 23.52 12.33
CA ALA A 263 -0.87 23.40 12.61
C ALA A 263 -1.37 22.00 12.28
N SER A 264 -2.40 21.53 12.99
CA SER A 264 -3.09 20.30 12.59
C SER A 264 -3.87 20.57 11.31
N ASP A 265 -3.76 19.63 10.37
CA ASP A 265 -4.37 19.69 9.06
C ASP A 265 -5.32 18.52 8.82
N ASP A 266 -6.43 18.77 8.14
CA ASP A 266 -7.45 17.76 7.86
C ASP A 266 -6.89 16.66 6.96
N HIS A 267 -6.11 17.01 5.93
CA HIS A 267 -5.54 16.07 4.99
C HIS A 267 -4.47 15.19 5.67
N ALA A 268 -3.50 15.79 6.36
CA ALA A 268 -2.48 15.06 7.11
C ALA A 268 -3.11 14.09 8.13
N THR A 269 -4.19 14.52 8.80
CA THR A 269 -4.91 13.70 9.78
C THR A 269 -5.66 12.55 9.10
N HIS A 270 -6.25 12.80 7.92
CA HIS A 270 -6.96 11.79 7.14
C HIS A 270 -5.99 10.74 6.58
N VAL A 271 -4.85 11.16 6.03
CA VAL A 271 -3.75 10.30 5.59
C VAL A 271 -3.27 9.40 6.73
N ALA A 272 -2.98 10.00 7.89
CA ALA A 272 -2.56 9.26 9.08
C ALA A 272 -3.62 8.25 9.56
N GLY A 273 -4.90 8.62 9.46
CA GLY A 273 -6.01 7.74 9.78
C GLY A 273 -6.09 6.55 8.82
N THR A 274 -5.90 6.79 7.53
CA THR A 274 -5.85 5.73 6.51
C THR A 274 -4.70 4.75 6.76
N VAL A 275 -3.52 5.25 7.17
CA VAL A 275 -2.41 4.40 7.60
C VAL A 275 -2.75 3.65 8.87
N GLY A 276 -3.22 4.35 9.93
CA GLY A 276 -3.14 3.77 11.27
C GLY A 276 -4.21 4.23 12.27
N ALA A 277 -5.43 4.63 11.86
CA ALA A 277 -6.53 4.82 12.80
C ALA A 277 -6.80 3.54 13.59
N ALA A 278 -6.96 3.67 14.92
CA ALA A 278 -7.10 2.52 15.83
C ALA A 278 -8.41 1.73 15.61
N GLY A 279 -9.41 2.34 14.95
CA GLY A 279 -10.73 1.74 14.74
C GLY A 279 -11.68 1.99 15.91
N THR A 280 -11.49 3.05 16.67
CA THR A 280 -12.49 3.57 17.61
C THR A 280 -13.83 3.74 16.89
N GLN A 281 -13.76 4.29 15.67
CA GLN A 281 -14.81 4.17 14.67
C GLN A 281 -14.41 3.05 13.69
N ALA A 282 -15.08 1.91 13.77
CA ALA A 282 -14.70 0.70 13.03
C ALA A 282 -14.62 0.90 11.51
N SER A 283 -15.47 1.77 10.92
CA SER A 283 -15.46 2.10 9.49
C SER A 283 -14.28 2.98 9.06
N ALA A 284 -13.59 3.60 10.01
CA ALA A 284 -12.42 4.44 9.79
C ALA A 284 -11.10 3.75 10.15
N MET A 285 -11.13 2.47 10.53
CA MET A 285 -9.93 1.74 10.94
C MET A 285 -8.87 1.75 9.85
N GLY A 286 -7.68 2.22 10.17
CA GLY A 286 -6.51 2.28 9.28
C GLY A 286 -5.96 0.90 8.90
N MET A 287 -5.08 0.85 7.91
CA MET A 287 -4.46 -0.41 7.45
C MET A 287 -3.67 -1.08 8.58
N ALA A 288 -2.88 -0.32 9.32
CA ALA A 288 -1.99 -0.76 10.40
C ALA A 288 -2.36 -0.06 11.74
N PRO A 289 -3.46 -0.46 12.42
CA PRO A 289 -4.09 0.31 13.49
C PRO A 289 -3.23 0.49 14.75
N LEU A 290 -2.12 -0.21 14.92
CA LEU A 290 -1.17 -0.04 16.01
C LEU A 290 0.23 0.43 15.55
N ALA A 291 0.40 0.81 14.29
CA ALA A 291 1.64 1.42 13.84
C ALA A 291 1.92 2.73 14.60
N ALA A 292 3.18 2.97 14.95
CA ALA A 292 3.61 4.29 15.40
C ALA A 292 3.71 5.24 14.19
N ILE A 293 3.37 6.50 14.37
CA ILE A 293 3.39 7.52 13.31
C ILE A 293 4.22 8.69 13.79
N ASP A 294 5.27 9.03 13.04
CA ASP A 294 5.97 10.31 13.16
C ASP A 294 5.38 11.25 12.09
N SER A 295 4.78 12.36 12.53
CA SER A 295 4.13 13.35 11.67
C SER A 295 5.02 14.56 11.49
N TYR A 296 5.30 14.88 10.25
CA TYR A 296 6.08 16.02 9.79
C TYR A 296 5.23 16.93 8.90
N ASP A 297 5.55 18.21 8.84
CA ASP A 297 5.15 19.01 7.70
C ASP A 297 6.15 18.77 6.54
N TRP A 298 5.82 19.18 5.33
CA TRP A 298 6.65 18.94 4.14
C TRP A 298 7.81 19.92 3.94
N ASN A 299 8.05 20.83 4.89
CA ASN A 299 9.24 21.66 4.86
C ASN A 299 10.42 20.86 5.39
N SER A 300 11.58 20.96 4.73
CA SER A 300 12.78 20.19 5.09
C SER A 300 12.60 18.66 5.06
N ASP A 301 11.64 18.14 4.29
CA ASP A 301 11.28 16.72 4.20
C ASP A 301 12.51 15.82 3.97
N TYR A 302 13.42 16.17 3.07
CA TYR A 302 14.63 15.36 2.79
C TYR A 302 15.59 15.29 3.98
N ALA A 303 15.81 16.38 4.70
CA ALA A 303 16.65 16.38 5.90
C ALA A 303 16.02 15.53 7.01
N GLU A 304 14.71 15.66 7.22
CA GLU A 304 13.97 14.88 8.20
C GLU A 304 13.92 13.39 7.86
N MET A 305 13.70 13.05 6.58
CA MET A 305 13.80 11.67 6.10
C MET A 305 15.20 11.10 6.31
N THR A 306 16.24 11.88 6.01
CA THR A 306 17.63 11.49 6.25
C THR A 306 17.87 11.19 7.73
N ALA A 307 17.32 12.01 8.63
CA ALA A 307 17.46 11.81 10.07
C ALA A 307 16.69 10.59 10.58
N ALA A 308 15.46 10.40 10.10
CA ALA A 308 14.51 9.44 10.66
C ALA A 308 14.51 8.08 9.95
N GLY A 309 14.87 8.02 8.67
CA GLY A 309 14.79 6.83 7.85
C GLY A 309 15.70 5.69 8.31
N ALA A 310 15.32 4.47 7.97
CA ALA A 310 16.05 3.25 8.27
C ALA A 310 17.16 2.99 7.23
N SER A 311 18.38 2.82 7.68
CA SER A 311 19.57 2.56 6.84
C SER A 311 20.12 1.15 7.02
N SER A 312 19.65 0.40 8.02
CA SER A 312 20.09 -0.96 8.36
C SER A 312 18.91 -1.89 8.60
N ALA A 313 19.09 -3.18 8.30
CA ALA A 313 18.12 -4.24 8.62
C ALA A 313 17.82 -4.35 10.12
N THR A 314 18.79 -3.99 10.95
CA THR A 314 18.70 -4.07 12.42
C THR A 314 18.29 -2.75 13.07
N ASP A 315 17.93 -1.75 12.27
CA ASP A 315 17.41 -0.50 12.80
C ASP A 315 16.19 -0.76 13.69
N SER A 316 16.22 -0.16 14.89
CA SER A 316 15.18 -0.36 15.90
C SER A 316 13.85 0.29 15.46
N GLY A 317 12.79 0.02 16.20
CA GLY A 317 11.49 0.68 16.01
C GLY A 317 11.50 2.22 16.17
N ALA A 318 12.68 2.81 16.45
CA ALA A 318 12.87 4.26 16.41
C ALA A 318 13.00 4.82 14.99
N LYS A 319 13.44 4.01 14.01
CA LYS A 319 13.63 4.40 12.62
C LYS A 319 12.37 4.11 11.78
N ILE A 320 12.25 4.79 10.64
CA ILE A 320 11.12 4.74 9.73
C ILE A 320 11.44 3.81 8.54
N PRO A 321 10.88 2.60 8.47
CA PRO A 321 11.06 1.71 7.31
C PRO A 321 10.06 1.99 6.17
N VAL A 322 9.01 2.77 6.42
CA VAL A 322 7.95 3.12 5.46
C VAL A 322 7.64 4.60 5.61
N SER A 323 7.76 5.37 4.54
CA SER A 323 7.35 6.76 4.52
C SER A 323 6.21 7.02 3.54
N ASN A 324 5.32 7.95 3.87
CA ASN A 324 4.16 8.33 3.08
C ASN A 324 4.24 9.79 2.68
N HIS A 325 4.14 10.06 1.38
CA HIS A 325 4.18 11.39 0.78
C HIS A 325 2.95 11.56 -0.13
N SER A 326 1.90 12.14 0.45
CA SER A 326 0.63 12.36 -0.22
C SER A 326 0.50 13.77 -0.76
N TYR A 327 1.55 14.27 -1.43
CA TYR A 327 1.61 15.61 -2.00
C TYR A 327 2.43 15.64 -3.29
N GLY A 328 2.29 16.72 -4.04
CA GLY A 328 3.03 16.98 -5.26
C GLY A 328 3.11 18.49 -5.51
N TYR A 329 3.58 18.86 -6.67
CA TYR A 329 3.71 20.25 -7.10
C TYR A 329 2.69 20.57 -8.18
N ASN A 330 2.31 21.84 -8.31
CA ASN A 330 1.66 22.29 -9.54
C ASN A 330 2.66 22.15 -10.69
N ALA A 331 2.36 21.25 -11.62
CA ALA A 331 3.21 21.00 -12.75
C ALA A 331 2.63 21.65 -14.00
N THR A 332 3.49 22.10 -14.90
CA THR A 332 3.07 22.41 -16.27
C THR A 332 3.16 21.16 -17.16
N ALA A 333 2.54 21.17 -18.32
CA ALA A 333 2.69 20.06 -19.26
C ALA A 333 4.15 19.76 -19.66
N ALA A 334 5.05 20.73 -19.50
CA ALA A 334 6.49 20.55 -19.76
C ALA A 334 7.23 19.77 -18.66
N ASP A 335 6.65 19.74 -17.45
CA ASP A 335 7.27 19.14 -16.27
C ASP A 335 6.87 17.69 -16.08
N MET A 336 5.69 17.35 -16.58
CA MET A 336 5.11 16.02 -16.48
C MET A 336 5.95 14.99 -17.27
N GLY A 337 6.26 13.88 -16.63
CA GLY A 337 7.09 12.79 -17.18
C GLY A 337 8.59 13.00 -17.01
N ARG A 338 9.06 14.22 -16.72
CA ARG A 338 10.47 14.57 -16.72
C ARG A 338 11.17 14.20 -15.39
N TYR A 339 12.30 13.51 -15.49
CA TYR A 339 13.18 13.24 -14.34
C TYR A 339 13.97 14.49 -13.98
N GLU A 340 13.51 15.25 -13.01
CA GLU A 340 14.10 16.52 -12.60
C GLU A 340 15.01 16.40 -11.37
N THR A 341 15.47 17.53 -10.85
CA THR A 341 16.33 17.62 -9.66
C THR A 341 15.67 16.97 -8.44
N GLU A 342 14.35 17.11 -8.28
CA GLU A 342 13.62 16.46 -7.19
C GLU A 342 13.69 14.93 -7.28
N CYS A 343 13.60 14.37 -8.48
CA CYS A 343 13.78 12.93 -8.69
C CYS A 343 15.20 12.47 -8.32
N ASN A 344 16.20 13.26 -8.72
CA ASN A 344 17.60 12.99 -8.39
C ASN A 344 17.82 13.02 -6.87
N SER A 345 17.29 14.04 -6.18
CA SER A 345 17.41 14.19 -4.73
C SER A 345 16.77 13.03 -3.96
N VAL A 346 15.56 12.63 -4.36
CA VAL A 346 14.83 11.49 -3.74
C VAL A 346 15.53 10.17 -4.01
N ASP A 347 16.08 9.96 -5.23
CA ASP A 347 16.84 8.76 -5.54
C ASP A 347 18.14 8.67 -4.76
N ALA A 348 18.85 9.80 -4.56
CA ALA A 348 20.04 9.87 -3.71
C ALA A 348 19.71 9.57 -2.24
N LEU A 349 18.62 10.13 -1.74
CA LEU A 349 18.11 9.86 -0.40
C LEU A 349 17.77 8.39 -0.20
N ALA A 350 17.02 7.78 -1.14
CA ALA A 350 16.66 6.36 -1.08
C ALA A 350 17.88 5.45 -1.13
N ALA A 351 18.92 5.82 -1.89
CA ALA A 351 20.18 5.09 -1.92
C ALA A 351 20.91 5.10 -0.57
N GLY A 352 20.84 6.22 0.17
CA GLY A 352 21.35 6.35 1.53
C GLY A 352 20.52 5.66 2.62
N LEU A 353 19.25 5.37 2.33
CA LEU A 353 18.27 4.78 3.26
C LEU A 353 17.69 3.45 2.74
N PRO A 354 18.52 2.43 2.50
CA PRO A 354 18.13 1.22 1.77
C PRO A 354 17.08 0.35 2.48
N TYR A 355 16.66 0.70 3.69
CA TYR A 355 15.61 0.03 4.46
C TYR A 355 14.37 0.92 4.68
N THR A 356 14.31 2.10 4.05
CA THR A 356 13.11 2.95 3.98
C THR A 356 12.53 2.89 2.59
N LEU A 357 11.35 2.27 2.42
CA LEU A 357 10.60 2.40 1.17
C LEU A 357 9.76 3.69 1.23
N ILE A 358 10.01 4.55 0.25
CA ILE A 358 9.33 5.83 0.09
C ILE A 358 8.11 5.63 -0.81
N PHE A 359 6.91 5.90 -0.29
CA PHE A 359 5.66 5.86 -1.03
C PHE A 359 5.27 7.27 -1.45
N TRP A 360 5.05 7.46 -2.74
CA TRP A 360 4.70 8.77 -3.30
C TRP A 360 3.41 8.70 -4.12
N ALA A 361 2.52 9.70 -3.95
CA ALA A 361 1.32 9.84 -4.76
C ALA A 361 1.67 10.13 -6.22
N ALA A 362 0.97 9.48 -7.17
CA ALA A 362 1.25 9.68 -8.59
C ALA A 362 0.82 11.06 -9.11
N GLY A 363 -0.12 11.72 -8.42
CA GLY A 363 -0.75 12.96 -8.85
C GLY A 363 -2.19 12.76 -9.33
N ASN A 364 -2.93 13.86 -9.56
CA ASN A 364 -4.34 13.84 -9.94
C ASN A 364 -4.62 14.65 -11.20
N GLU A 365 -3.60 14.77 -12.01
CA GLU A 365 -3.53 15.68 -13.15
C GLU A 365 -3.91 14.99 -14.49
N GLN A 366 -4.57 13.81 -14.44
CA GLN A 366 -4.93 13.07 -15.65
C GLN A 366 -5.74 13.90 -16.66
N GLN A 367 -6.60 14.79 -16.18
CA GLN A 367 -7.54 15.55 -17.04
C GLN A 367 -7.13 17.01 -17.25
N ASP A 368 -6.16 17.55 -16.52
CA ASP A 368 -6.08 18.99 -16.32
C ASP A 368 -5.06 19.74 -17.18
N TYR A 369 -4.08 19.13 -17.78
CA TYR A 369 -2.96 19.92 -18.31
C TYR A 369 -2.59 19.64 -19.76
N GLY A 370 -3.47 19.92 -20.72
CA GLY A 370 -3.10 20.26 -22.11
C GLY A 370 -2.10 19.36 -22.85
N LYS A 371 -1.63 18.24 -22.27
CA LYS A 371 -0.84 17.26 -23.03
C LYS A 371 -1.74 16.55 -24.04
N PRO A 372 -1.30 16.42 -25.29
CA PRO A 372 -2.10 15.83 -26.36
C PRO A 372 -2.27 14.30 -26.22
N PHE A 373 -2.02 13.71 -25.06
CA PHE A 373 -1.87 12.26 -24.85
C PHE A 373 -3.02 11.64 -24.04
N ALA A 374 -4.17 12.28 -23.96
CA ALA A 374 -5.36 11.75 -23.29
C ALA A 374 -5.10 11.31 -21.84
N GLY A 375 -4.38 12.13 -21.06
CA GLY A 375 -4.07 11.90 -19.66
C GLY A 375 -2.76 11.15 -19.38
N TYR A 376 -2.12 10.58 -20.39
CA TYR A 376 -0.79 9.98 -20.25
C TYR A 376 0.31 11.02 -20.05
N GLN A 377 1.45 10.62 -19.45
CA GLN A 377 2.53 11.50 -19.03
C GLN A 377 2.10 12.58 -18.03
N SER A 378 1.20 12.26 -17.11
CA SER A 378 0.70 13.22 -16.12
C SER A 378 1.30 13.02 -14.73
N VAL A 379 2.12 12.01 -14.49
CA VAL A 379 2.91 11.87 -13.24
C VAL A 379 3.96 12.96 -13.17
N THR A 380 4.19 13.51 -11.95
CA THR A 380 5.04 14.67 -11.76
C THR A 380 6.12 14.46 -10.70
N PHE A 381 7.23 15.16 -10.86
CA PHE A 381 8.32 15.34 -9.90
C PHE A 381 8.73 14.08 -9.14
N ASN A 382 8.65 14.10 -7.80
CA ASN A 382 9.13 13.03 -6.93
C ASN A 382 8.53 11.65 -7.24
N GLY A 383 7.28 11.61 -7.74
CA GLY A 383 6.65 10.38 -8.22
C GLY A 383 7.35 9.73 -9.42
N LEU A 384 8.18 10.49 -10.14
CA LEU A 384 8.98 10.01 -11.28
C LEU A 384 10.34 9.45 -10.87
N ALA A 385 10.73 9.55 -9.58
CA ALA A 385 11.97 8.95 -9.09
C ALA A 385 11.94 7.42 -9.23
N LYS A 386 13.11 6.80 -9.47
CA LYS A 386 13.26 5.36 -9.72
C LYS A 386 12.99 4.52 -8.47
N ASN A 387 13.51 4.99 -7.33
CA ASN A 387 13.59 4.22 -6.10
C ASN A 387 12.35 4.33 -5.21
N VAL A 388 11.44 5.27 -5.50
CA VAL A 388 10.15 5.36 -4.80
C VAL A 388 9.16 4.32 -5.31
N LEU A 389 8.15 4.01 -4.51
CA LEU A 389 6.97 3.31 -4.96
C LEU A 389 5.85 4.32 -5.20
N THR A 390 5.58 4.60 -6.46
CA THR A 390 4.57 5.58 -6.90
C THR A 390 3.20 4.91 -6.97
N VAL A 391 2.21 5.51 -6.32
CA VAL A 391 0.89 4.92 -6.16
C VAL A 391 -0.16 5.72 -6.91
N GLY A 392 -0.79 5.10 -7.90
CA GLY A 392 -1.98 5.60 -8.59
C GLY A 392 -3.27 5.27 -7.83
N ALA A 393 -4.34 6.01 -8.13
CA ALA A 393 -5.64 5.82 -7.51
C ALA A 393 -6.60 5.01 -8.39
N ALA A 394 -7.24 4.01 -7.79
CA ALA A 394 -8.32 3.25 -8.40
C ALA A 394 -9.58 3.30 -7.53
N ASN A 395 -10.73 2.99 -8.15
CA ASN A 395 -12.00 2.82 -7.46
C ASN A 395 -11.99 1.60 -6.54
N ASP A 396 -13.01 1.47 -5.71
CA ASP A 396 -13.24 0.32 -4.85
C ASP A 396 -13.21 -0.99 -5.65
N ALA A 397 -12.30 -1.88 -5.28
CA ALA A 397 -12.22 -3.24 -5.81
C ALA A 397 -13.04 -4.19 -4.92
N VAL A 398 -14.34 -3.90 -4.78
CA VAL A 398 -15.22 -4.60 -3.84
C VAL A 398 -16.56 -4.96 -4.47
N THR A 399 -16.96 -6.21 -4.32
CA THR A 399 -18.31 -6.70 -4.61
C THR A 399 -18.83 -7.44 -3.39
N SER A 400 -19.99 -7.03 -2.89
CA SER A 400 -20.65 -7.68 -1.74
C SER A 400 -19.76 -7.82 -0.49
N GLY A 401 -18.89 -6.83 -0.23
CA GLY A 401 -17.98 -6.84 0.92
C GLY A 401 -16.74 -7.73 0.76
N LEU A 402 -16.52 -8.29 -0.42
CA LEU A 402 -15.34 -9.08 -0.77
C LEU A 402 -14.49 -8.34 -1.82
N ARG A 403 -13.19 -8.60 -1.79
CA ARG A 403 -12.26 -8.07 -2.78
C ARG A 403 -12.64 -8.60 -4.17
N ASP A 404 -12.91 -7.68 -5.08
CA ASP A 404 -13.20 -7.94 -6.50
C ASP A 404 -12.44 -6.94 -7.37
N VAL A 405 -11.25 -7.33 -7.82
CA VAL A 405 -10.34 -6.44 -8.55
C VAL A 405 -10.94 -5.98 -9.88
N SER A 406 -11.88 -6.72 -10.46
CA SER A 406 -12.58 -6.32 -11.69
C SER A 406 -13.37 -5.01 -11.55
N LYS A 407 -13.64 -4.56 -10.32
CA LYS A 407 -14.29 -3.27 -10.00
C LYS A 407 -13.32 -2.14 -9.78
N GLY A 408 -12.05 -2.45 -9.55
CA GLY A 408 -10.99 -1.49 -9.25
C GLY A 408 -10.54 -0.68 -10.47
N THR A 409 -11.46 -0.07 -11.21
CA THR A 409 -11.13 0.77 -12.37
C THR A 409 -10.29 1.97 -11.95
N LEU A 410 -9.41 2.44 -12.85
CA LEU A 410 -8.59 3.63 -12.60
C LEU A 410 -9.50 4.83 -12.30
N ALA A 411 -9.15 5.62 -11.30
CA ALA A 411 -9.86 6.86 -11.00
C ALA A 411 -9.60 7.89 -12.10
N SER A 412 -10.64 8.63 -12.50
CA SER A 412 -10.56 9.55 -13.65
C SER A 412 -9.57 10.69 -13.50
N PHE A 413 -9.10 10.95 -12.28
CA PHE A 413 -8.11 11.98 -11.98
C PHE A 413 -6.68 11.40 -11.84
N SER A 414 -6.52 10.08 -11.65
CA SER A 414 -5.22 9.48 -11.33
C SER A 414 -4.20 9.68 -12.43
N SER A 415 -3.10 10.37 -12.12
CA SER A 415 -2.00 10.57 -13.08
C SER A 415 -1.45 9.26 -13.60
N MET A 416 -1.11 9.25 -14.90
CA MET A 416 -0.60 8.09 -15.66
C MET A 416 0.78 8.38 -16.22
N GLY A 417 1.61 7.32 -16.32
CA GLY A 417 2.88 7.38 -17.02
C GLY A 417 2.74 7.57 -18.55
N PRO A 418 3.81 7.36 -19.26
CA PRO A 418 5.16 7.01 -18.86
C PRO A 418 5.96 8.14 -18.22
N CYS A 419 7.14 7.80 -17.64
CA CYS A 419 8.22 8.78 -17.57
C CYS A 419 8.73 9.10 -18.97
N ASP A 420 9.33 10.27 -19.16
CA ASP A 420 9.89 10.66 -20.45
C ASP A 420 10.91 9.66 -21.00
N ASP A 421 11.71 9.05 -20.12
CA ASP A 421 12.69 8.02 -20.48
C ASP A 421 12.08 6.63 -20.76
N GLY A 422 10.79 6.44 -20.53
CA GLY A 422 10.06 5.22 -20.84
C GLY A 422 9.76 4.32 -19.64
N ARG A 423 10.21 4.69 -18.41
CA ARG A 423 9.95 3.91 -17.21
C ARG A 423 8.45 3.84 -16.92
N ILE A 424 8.06 2.70 -16.32
CA ILE A 424 6.68 2.43 -15.91
C ILE A 424 6.38 3.19 -14.63
N LYS A 425 5.40 4.08 -14.68
CA LYS A 425 4.77 4.75 -13.56
C LYS A 425 3.25 4.87 -13.84
N PRO A 426 2.38 4.85 -12.76
CA PRO A 426 2.76 4.54 -11.38
C PRO A 426 3.36 3.14 -11.27
N ASP A 427 3.96 2.79 -10.11
CA ASP A 427 4.44 1.42 -9.89
C ASP A 427 3.27 0.47 -9.65
N ILE A 428 2.28 0.88 -8.85
CA ILE A 428 1.05 0.13 -8.56
C ILE A 428 -0.13 1.09 -8.39
N VAL A 429 -1.34 0.54 -8.34
CA VAL A 429 -2.53 1.28 -7.90
C VAL A 429 -3.09 0.69 -6.61
N ALA A 430 -3.74 1.56 -5.83
CA ALA A 430 -4.52 1.19 -4.67
C ALA A 430 -5.83 1.96 -4.65
N ASN A 431 -6.76 1.59 -3.77
CA ASN A 431 -8.00 2.32 -3.68
C ASN A 431 -7.75 3.76 -3.20
N GLY A 432 -8.23 4.71 -3.97
CA GLY A 432 -8.08 6.14 -3.77
C GLY A 432 -9.36 6.95 -4.02
N VAL A 433 -10.58 6.38 -3.82
CA VAL A 433 -11.85 7.04 -4.10
C VAL A 433 -12.83 6.86 -2.93
N ASN A 434 -13.35 7.96 -2.38
CA ASN A 434 -14.34 8.01 -1.29
C ASN A 434 -13.96 7.28 0.02
N ILE A 435 -12.85 7.59 0.71
CA ILE A 435 -12.46 7.00 2.02
C ILE A 435 -13.04 7.72 3.20
N TYR A 436 -13.40 6.93 4.15
CA TYR A 436 -13.82 7.38 5.44
C TYR A 436 -12.67 7.30 6.44
N SER A 437 -12.10 8.44 6.80
CA SER A 437 -11.02 8.54 7.77
C SER A 437 -11.21 9.74 8.71
N CYS A 438 -10.41 9.81 9.76
CA CYS A 438 -10.44 10.92 10.72
C CYS A 438 -9.87 12.20 10.12
N VAL A 439 -10.38 13.37 10.55
CA VAL A 439 -9.93 14.71 10.12
C VAL A 439 -9.65 15.60 11.32
N ALA A 440 -8.94 16.69 11.09
CA ALA A 440 -8.44 17.56 12.16
C ALA A 440 -9.45 18.56 12.72
N ALA A 441 -10.67 18.64 12.20
CA ALA A 441 -11.68 19.60 12.64
C ALA A 441 -11.92 19.55 14.16
N ASN A 442 -12.02 18.33 14.75
CA ASN A 442 -11.98 18.11 16.20
C ASN A 442 -11.49 16.67 16.51
N ASN A 443 -11.50 16.27 17.79
CA ASN A 443 -10.95 14.97 18.21
C ASN A 443 -11.82 13.75 17.83
N THR A 444 -13.00 13.98 17.28
CA THR A 444 -13.97 12.94 16.92
C THR A 444 -14.55 13.11 15.52
N SER A 445 -13.96 13.98 14.69
CA SER A 445 -14.43 14.28 13.34
C SER A 445 -13.88 13.29 12.32
N TYR A 446 -14.75 12.90 11.38
CA TYR A 446 -14.45 12.03 10.26
C TYR A 446 -15.03 12.61 8.97
N ASP A 447 -14.40 12.29 7.85
CA ASP A 447 -14.88 12.60 6.51
C ASP A 447 -14.70 11.40 5.58
N GLY A 448 -15.68 11.17 4.71
CA GLY A 448 -15.71 10.09 3.73
C GLY A 448 -15.79 10.57 2.27
N THR A 449 -15.54 11.85 2.03
CA THR A 449 -15.69 12.45 0.69
C THR A 449 -14.36 12.68 -0.03
N TYR A 450 -13.26 12.49 0.66
CA TYR A 450 -11.94 12.68 0.07
C TYR A 450 -11.62 11.63 -1.00
N SER A 451 -11.07 12.05 -2.14
CA SER A 451 -10.63 11.20 -3.25
C SER A 451 -9.31 11.69 -3.83
N GLY A 452 -8.37 10.81 -4.14
CA GLY A 452 -7.05 11.19 -4.67
C GLY A 452 -5.99 10.09 -4.61
N THR A 453 -4.92 10.25 -5.36
CA THR A 453 -3.73 9.40 -5.24
C THR A 453 -3.08 9.52 -3.85
N SER A 454 -3.30 10.64 -3.19
CA SER A 454 -2.88 10.87 -1.80
C SER A 454 -3.53 9.93 -0.79
N MET A 455 -4.62 9.25 -1.13
CA MET A 455 -5.26 8.23 -0.27
C MET A 455 -5.00 6.81 -0.71
N ALA A 456 -4.77 6.61 -1.97
CA ALA A 456 -4.17 5.39 -2.46
C ALA A 456 -2.79 5.16 -1.80
N THR A 457 -2.01 6.23 -1.65
CA THR A 457 -0.66 6.17 -1.05
C THR A 457 -0.65 5.70 0.41
N PRO A 458 -1.44 6.26 1.34
CA PRO A 458 -1.50 5.75 2.72
C PRO A 458 -2.15 4.38 2.85
N ASN A 459 -3.02 4.00 1.92
CA ASN A 459 -3.52 2.64 1.84
C ASN A 459 -2.36 1.67 1.53
N ALA A 460 -1.52 1.99 0.56
CA ALA A 460 -0.37 1.18 0.19
C ALA A 460 0.72 1.20 1.29
N SER A 461 1.08 2.35 1.85
CA SER A 461 2.10 2.48 2.89
C SER A 461 1.68 1.83 4.21
N GLY A 462 0.40 1.94 4.60
CA GLY A 462 -0.16 1.25 5.75
C GLY A 462 -0.17 -0.28 5.56
N SER A 463 -0.51 -0.76 4.34
CA SER A 463 -0.39 -2.18 3.98
C SER A 463 1.06 -2.66 4.05
N ALA A 464 2.01 -1.86 3.59
CA ALA A 464 3.44 -2.15 3.69
C ALA A 464 3.93 -2.23 5.14
N ALA A 465 3.37 -1.42 6.04
CA ALA A 465 3.67 -1.52 7.47
C ALA A 465 3.26 -2.87 8.07
N LEU A 466 2.13 -3.45 7.64
CA LEU A 466 1.73 -4.82 8.03
C LEU A 466 2.72 -5.87 7.51
N LEU A 467 3.21 -5.72 6.28
CA LEU A 467 4.19 -6.65 5.70
C LEU A 467 5.56 -6.55 6.38
N GLN A 468 5.99 -5.34 6.75
CA GLN A 468 7.20 -5.14 7.57
C GLN A 468 7.05 -5.77 8.96
N GLU A 469 5.89 -5.64 9.60
CA GLU A 469 5.60 -6.34 10.86
C GLU A 469 5.74 -7.85 10.71
N LEU A 470 5.13 -8.43 9.66
CA LEU A 470 5.20 -9.86 9.39
C LEU A 470 6.64 -10.34 9.16
N TYR A 471 7.38 -9.60 8.34
CA TYR A 471 8.77 -9.92 8.06
C TYR A 471 9.62 -9.86 9.33
N LYS A 472 9.47 -8.81 10.12
CA LYS A 472 10.15 -8.63 11.40
C LYS A 472 9.85 -9.74 12.41
N LYS A 473 8.57 -10.19 12.49
CA LYS A 473 8.16 -11.34 13.31
C LYS A 473 8.82 -12.65 12.86
N ASN A 474 8.97 -12.84 11.55
CA ASN A 474 9.45 -14.09 10.97
C ASN A 474 10.97 -14.19 10.89
N PHE A 475 11.69 -13.06 10.82
CA PHE A 475 13.14 -13.01 10.54
C PHE A 475 13.91 -12.24 11.62
N SER A 476 13.82 -12.69 12.88
CA SER A 476 14.63 -12.25 14.01
C SER A 476 14.67 -10.73 14.23
N GLY A 477 13.56 -10.05 13.99
CA GLY A 477 13.43 -8.60 14.22
C GLY A 477 14.01 -7.73 13.10
N GLN A 478 14.49 -8.31 12.01
CA GLN A 478 15.06 -7.57 10.88
C GLN A 478 14.00 -6.84 10.05
N LEU A 479 14.37 -5.68 9.54
CA LEU A 479 13.57 -4.97 8.53
C LEU A 479 13.82 -5.55 7.14
N MET A 480 12.78 -5.56 6.32
CA MET A 480 12.90 -5.86 4.90
C MET A 480 13.52 -4.66 4.17
N ARG A 481 14.48 -4.90 3.29
CA ARG A 481 15.07 -3.86 2.43
C ARG A 481 13.99 -3.19 1.56
N ALA A 482 14.12 -1.90 1.28
CA ALA A 482 13.18 -1.14 0.46
C ALA A 482 12.96 -1.76 -0.92
N SER A 483 14.05 -2.16 -1.61
CA SER A 483 13.95 -2.84 -2.91
C SER A 483 13.31 -4.22 -2.82
N MET A 484 13.44 -4.95 -1.69
CA MET A 484 12.73 -6.22 -1.48
C MET A 484 11.24 -5.99 -1.30
N LEU A 485 10.84 -5.00 -0.49
CA LEU A 485 9.44 -4.66 -0.29
C LEU A 485 8.81 -4.16 -1.61
N LYS A 486 9.51 -3.32 -2.37
CA LYS A 486 9.08 -2.87 -3.72
C LYS A 486 8.91 -4.06 -4.66
N ALA A 487 9.90 -4.96 -4.75
CA ALA A 487 9.81 -6.17 -5.57
C ALA A 487 8.62 -7.05 -5.17
N LEU A 488 8.39 -7.24 -3.87
CA LEU A 488 7.30 -8.06 -3.34
C LEU A 488 5.92 -7.48 -3.69
N LEU A 489 5.72 -6.18 -3.49
CA LEU A 489 4.45 -5.50 -3.82
C LEU A 489 4.14 -5.58 -5.32
N ILE A 490 5.15 -5.36 -6.17
CA ILE A 490 5.03 -5.50 -7.63
C ILE A 490 4.82 -6.96 -8.04
N HIS A 491 5.52 -7.90 -7.42
CA HIS A 491 5.41 -9.33 -7.69
C HIS A 491 3.99 -9.85 -7.47
N THR A 492 3.34 -9.37 -6.44
CA THR A 492 2.03 -9.86 -5.99
C THR A 492 0.86 -9.01 -6.44
N ALA A 493 1.11 -7.84 -7.03
CA ALA A 493 0.07 -7.00 -7.59
C ALA A 493 -0.79 -7.80 -8.59
N THR A 494 -2.10 -7.60 -8.51
CA THR A 494 -3.05 -8.21 -9.45
C THR A 494 -3.06 -7.39 -10.73
N ASP A 495 -2.72 -8.02 -11.84
CA ASP A 495 -2.66 -7.40 -13.17
C ASP A 495 -3.98 -6.76 -13.56
N MET A 496 -3.94 -5.53 -14.05
CA MET A 496 -5.08 -4.69 -14.39
C MET A 496 -4.86 -3.98 -15.72
N GLY A 497 -5.95 -3.63 -16.37
CA GLY A 497 -5.87 -2.91 -17.64
C GLY A 497 -5.41 -3.80 -18.80
N ARG A 498 -4.22 -3.59 -19.31
CA ARG A 498 -3.62 -4.40 -20.37
C ARG A 498 -2.82 -5.56 -19.79
N PRO A 499 -2.71 -6.69 -20.50
CA PRO A 499 -1.89 -7.82 -20.03
C PRO A 499 -0.43 -7.42 -19.77
N GLY A 500 0.05 -7.72 -18.56
CA GLY A 500 1.34 -7.27 -18.07
C GLY A 500 1.30 -5.80 -17.59
N PRO A 501 2.45 -5.17 -17.35
CA PRO A 501 2.46 -3.79 -16.87
C PRO A 501 1.97 -2.83 -17.96
N ASP A 502 1.34 -1.73 -17.52
CA ASP A 502 0.96 -0.62 -18.38
C ASP A 502 1.15 0.74 -17.68
N TYR A 503 0.97 1.84 -18.41
CA TYR A 503 1.18 3.18 -17.87
C TYR A 503 -0.03 3.75 -17.10
N GLN A 504 -1.13 2.99 -16.99
CA GLN A 504 -2.33 3.37 -16.23
C GLN A 504 -2.33 2.75 -14.83
N TYR A 505 -2.10 1.46 -14.76
CA TYR A 505 -2.13 0.67 -13.53
C TYR A 505 -0.74 0.26 -13.01
N GLY A 506 0.32 0.61 -13.75
CA GLY A 506 1.66 0.12 -13.44
C GLY A 506 1.73 -1.40 -13.52
N TRP A 507 2.18 -2.04 -12.44
CA TRP A 507 2.24 -3.50 -12.34
C TRP A 507 0.93 -4.13 -11.82
N GLY A 508 -0.09 -3.30 -11.52
CA GLY A 508 -1.41 -3.74 -11.15
C GLY A 508 -1.92 -3.23 -9.79
N TYR A 509 -3.03 -3.79 -9.35
CA TYR A 509 -3.69 -3.46 -8.09
C TYR A 509 -3.00 -4.14 -6.92
N LEU A 510 -2.69 -3.40 -5.85
CA LEU A 510 -2.05 -3.90 -4.63
C LEU A 510 -2.78 -5.12 -4.04
N ASP A 511 -2.04 -6.17 -3.67
CA ASP A 511 -2.53 -7.35 -2.96
C ASP A 511 -1.68 -7.65 -1.73
N THR A 512 -2.08 -7.11 -0.61
CA THR A 512 -1.40 -7.26 0.68
C THR A 512 -1.43 -8.72 1.17
N LYS A 513 -2.54 -9.43 0.90
CA LYS A 513 -2.67 -10.84 1.30
C LYS A 513 -1.71 -11.73 0.52
N ALA A 514 -1.64 -11.57 -0.80
CA ALA A 514 -0.70 -12.32 -1.62
C ALA A 514 0.76 -12.04 -1.23
N ALA A 515 1.10 -10.79 -0.89
CA ALA A 515 2.43 -10.43 -0.40
C ALA A 515 2.75 -11.11 0.94
N ALA A 516 1.80 -11.14 1.86
CA ALA A 516 1.95 -11.84 3.15
C ALA A 516 2.14 -13.36 2.94
N ASP A 517 1.42 -13.96 2.00
CA ASP A 517 1.58 -15.39 1.66
C ASP A 517 2.99 -15.72 1.19
N VAL A 518 3.61 -14.86 0.39
CA VAL A 518 5.01 -15.06 -0.06
C VAL A 518 5.99 -14.98 1.10
N ILE A 519 5.81 -14.06 2.05
CA ILE A 519 6.63 -13.95 3.27
C ILE A 519 6.51 -15.23 4.11
N GLU A 520 5.30 -15.73 4.35
CA GLU A 520 5.09 -16.97 5.11
C GLU A 520 5.66 -18.19 4.36
N ALA A 521 5.47 -18.26 3.05
CA ALA A 521 6.04 -19.35 2.24
C ALA A 521 7.58 -19.34 2.27
N HIS A 522 8.21 -18.17 2.36
CA HIS A 522 9.67 -18.05 2.52
C HIS A 522 10.14 -18.54 3.90
N LYS A 523 9.40 -18.23 4.97
CA LYS A 523 9.68 -18.70 6.33
C LYS A 523 9.56 -20.23 6.45
N VAL A 524 8.48 -20.79 5.89
CA VAL A 524 8.19 -22.24 6.00
C VAL A 524 9.19 -23.09 5.22
N ALA A 525 9.70 -22.60 4.10
CA ALA A 525 10.64 -23.32 3.26
C ALA A 525 11.93 -22.51 3.00
N PRO A 526 12.77 -22.26 4.00
CA PRO A 526 13.97 -21.46 3.84
C PRO A 526 14.99 -22.09 2.87
N ALA A 527 14.95 -23.41 2.67
CA ALA A 527 15.73 -24.09 1.66
C ALA A 527 15.25 -23.84 0.21
N ALA A 528 14.04 -23.26 0.04
CA ALA A 528 13.51 -22.81 -1.25
C ALA A 528 13.13 -21.32 -1.12
N PRO A 529 14.12 -20.44 -0.93
CA PRO A 529 13.87 -19.04 -0.62
C PRO A 529 13.06 -18.37 -1.72
N LYS A 530 11.97 -17.70 -1.33
CA LYS A 530 11.13 -16.89 -2.22
C LYS A 530 11.65 -15.46 -2.32
N LEU A 531 12.33 -15.00 -1.26
CA LEU A 531 12.89 -13.66 -1.13
C LEU A 531 14.40 -13.81 -1.08
N ILE A 532 15.11 -13.22 -2.05
CA ILE A 532 16.55 -13.34 -2.22
C ILE A 532 17.16 -11.95 -2.26
N GLU A 533 18.08 -11.66 -1.35
CA GLU A 533 18.96 -10.49 -1.43
C GLU A 533 20.34 -10.94 -1.87
N ASN A 534 20.90 -10.29 -2.88
CA ASN A 534 22.24 -10.57 -3.39
C ASN A 534 22.83 -9.30 -4.01
N SER A 535 24.03 -9.39 -4.59
CA SER A 535 24.70 -8.25 -5.18
C SER A 535 25.54 -8.59 -6.40
N ILE A 536 25.70 -7.60 -7.28
CA ILE A 536 26.69 -7.53 -8.34
C ILE A 536 27.78 -6.60 -7.86
N ASN A 537 29.01 -7.07 -7.80
CA ASN A 537 30.18 -6.33 -7.32
C ASN A 537 31.35 -6.32 -8.31
N ALA A 538 31.11 -6.71 -9.55
CA ALA A 538 32.05 -6.59 -10.64
C ALA A 538 31.29 -6.50 -11.98
N THR A 539 31.85 -5.74 -12.92
CA THR A 539 31.37 -5.69 -14.31
C THR A 539 31.39 -7.09 -14.94
N GLY A 540 30.31 -7.45 -15.62
CA GLY A 540 30.17 -8.76 -16.27
C GLY A 540 29.85 -9.92 -15.29
N GLN A 541 29.69 -9.66 -14.00
CA GLN A 541 29.28 -10.68 -13.06
C GLN A 541 27.83 -11.10 -13.29
N ILE A 542 27.59 -12.41 -13.28
CA ILE A 542 26.27 -13.03 -13.35
C ILE A 542 26.04 -13.83 -12.07
N ARG A 543 24.90 -13.66 -11.46
CA ARG A 543 24.39 -14.47 -10.34
C ARG A 543 23.31 -15.39 -10.84
N THR A 544 23.42 -16.69 -10.57
CA THR A 544 22.46 -17.71 -10.98
C THR A 544 21.85 -18.37 -9.75
N ASN A 545 20.52 -18.44 -9.68
CA ASN A 545 19.76 -19.21 -8.72
C ASN A 545 18.95 -20.27 -9.47
N THR A 546 18.93 -21.48 -8.97
CA THR A 546 18.17 -22.58 -9.61
C THR A 546 17.05 -23.04 -8.68
N PHE A 547 15.90 -23.39 -9.25
CA PHE A 547 14.78 -23.97 -8.52
C PHE A 547 14.07 -25.02 -9.36
N THR A 548 13.48 -26.03 -8.72
CA THR A 548 12.63 -27.01 -9.41
C THR A 548 11.21 -26.47 -9.45
N TRP A 549 10.59 -26.48 -10.63
CA TRP A 549 9.19 -26.12 -10.78
C TRP A 549 8.27 -27.11 -10.01
N ASP A 550 7.22 -26.56 -9.37
CA ASP A 550 6.28 -27.37 -8.58
C ASP A 550 5.35 -28.27 -9.42
N GLY A 551 5.30 -28.05 -10.72
CA GLY A 551 4.50 -28.82 -11.70
C GLY A 551 3.09 -28.26 -11.90
N VAL A 552 2.69 -27.24 -11.16
CA VAL A 552 1.31 -26.72 -11.12
C VAL A 552 1.25 -25.20 -11.29
N SER A 553 2.01 -24.46 -10.49
CA SER A 553 1.89 -23.00 -10.39
C SER A 553 2.53 -22.29 -11.57
N PRO A 554 2.03 -21.11 -11.98
CA PRO A 554 2.80 -20.21 -12.83
C PRO A 554 4.15 -19.88 -12.19
N ILE A 555 5.18 -19.73 -13.00
CA ILE A 555 6.47 -19.22 -12.53
C ILE A 555 6.47 -17.70 -12.71
N ARG A 556 6.84 -16.98 -11.65
CA ARG A 556 7.07 -15.54 -11.68
C ARG A 556 8.40 -15.23 -11.01
N ALA A 557 9.17 -14.32 -11.59
CA ALA A 557 10.36 -13.73 -10.98
C ALA A 557 10.26 -12.20 -11.10
N THR A 558 10.56 -11.49 -10.02
CA THR A 558 10.58 -10.02 -9.97
C THR A 558 11.88 -9.57 -9.34
N LEU A 559 12.67 -8.82 -10.08
CA LEU A 559 13.91 -8.18 -9.67
C LEU A 559 13.63 -6.71 -9.38
N ALA A 560 14.18 -6.17 -8.29
CA ALA A 560 14.24 -4.73 -8.05
C ALA A 560 15.53 -4.36 -7.32
N TRP A 561 16.01 -3.15 -7.57
CA TRP A 561 17.18 -2.61 -6.89
C TRP A 561 17.05 -1.11 -6.64
N THR A 562 17.73 -0.63 -5.61
CA THR A 562 17.88 0.79 -5.38
C THR A 562 19.03 1.27 -6.23
N ASP A 563 18.71 1.94 -7.33
CA ASP A 563 19.68 2.40 -8.34
C ASP A 563 20.27 3.75 -7.90
N PRO A 564 21.55 4.04 -8.17
CA PRO A 564 22.10 5.38 -7.93
C PRO A 564 21.29 6.47 -8.62
N ALA A 565 21.30 7.68 -8.07
CA ALA A 565 20.58 8.84 -8.63
C ALA A 565 21.03 9.12 -10.08
N GLY A 566 20.07 9.31 -10.97
CA GLY A 566 20.30 9.70 -12.36
C GLY A 566 20.55 11.21 -12.49
N ALA A 567 20.99 11.65 -13.67
CA ALA A 567 21.15 13.07 -13.93
C ALA A 567 19.80 13.75 -14.21
N ALA A 568 19.52 14.88 -13.56
CA ALA A 568 18.32 15.67 -13.81
C ALA A 568 18.25 16.12 -15.29
N GLN A 569 17.07 15.98 -15.88
CA GLN A 569 16.81 16.34 -17.28
C GLN A 569 16.18 17.73 -17.35
N THR A 570 16.62 18.52 -18.32
CA THR A 570 16.07 19.86 -18.57
C THR A 570 15.19 19.93 -19.83
N ALA A 571 15.38 18.99 -20.75
CA ALA A 571 14.60 18.91 -21.97
C ALA A 571 13.27 18.18 -21.74
N THR A 572 12.19 18.75 -22.22
CA THR A 572 10.86 18.13 -22.25
C THR A 572 10.85 16.90 -23.16
N ASN A 573 10.19 15.85 -22.72
CA ASN A 573 10.11 14.56 -23.41
C ASN A 573 11.48 13.93 -23.72
N SER A 574 12.48 14.19 -22.87
CA SER A 574 13.82 13.63 -23.00
C SER A 574 13.79 12.11 -22.85
N ARG A 575 14.30 11.41 -23.87
CA ARG A 575 14.43 9.94 -23.89
C ARG A 575 15.74 9.46 -23.27
N THR A 576 16.51 10.36 -22.68
CA THR A 576 17.74 10.02 -21.98
C THR A 576 17.42 9.14 -20.80
N ARG A 577 18.02 7.97 -20.75
CA ARG A 577 17.82 7.02 -19.64
C ARG A 577 18.42 7.56 -18.36
N ASN A 578 17.67 7.38 -17.27
CA ASN A 578 18.11 7.74 -15.93
C ASN A 578 18.58 6.53 -15.12
N LEU A 579 18.49 5.32 -15.69
CA LEU A 579 19.03 4.09 -15.10
C LEU A 579 20.55 4.12 -15.16
N ILE A 580 21.19 3.93 -13.99
CA ILE A 580 22.65 3.99 -13.83
C ILE A 580 23.25 2.58 -13.87
N ASN A 581 22.83 1.69 -12.98
CA ASN A 581 23.20 0.29 -12.98
C ASN A 581 22.11 -0.54 -13.66
N ASP A 582 22.33 -0.87 -14.93
CA ASP A 582 21.38 -1.59 -15.80
C ASP A 582 21.53 -3.10 -15.55
N LEU A 583 20.66 -3.69 -14.70
CA LEU A 583 20.65 -5.12 -14.42
C LEU A 583 19.64 -5.84 -15.31
N ASP A 584 20.01 -7.00 -15.83
CA ASP A 584 19.16 -7.89 -16.61
C ASP A 584 18.69 -9.09 -15.78
N LEU A 585 17.39 -9.39 -15.82
CA LEU A 585 16.76 -10.61 -15.32
C LEU A 585 16.49 -11.57 -16.49
N LYS A 586 16.81 -12.85 -16.31
CA LYS A 586 16.50 -13.91 -17.28
C LYS A 586 16.13 -15.21 -16.59
N ILE A 587 15.15 -15.94 -17.10
CA ILE A 587 14.86 -17.33 -16.72
C ILE A 587 15.21 -18.24 -17.88
N THR A 588 15.95 -19.33 -17.59
CA THR A 588 16.27 -20.39 -18.54
C THR A 588 15.54 -21.67 -18.13
N ALA A 589 14.86 -22.30 -19.07
CA ALA A 589 14.10 -23.54 -18.85
C ALA A 589 15.03 -24.76 -18.68
N PRO A 590 14.51 -25.92 -18.25
CA PRO A 590 15.30 -27.15 -18.03
C PRO A 590 16.05 -27.68 -19.25
N ASP A 591 15.63 -27.31 -20.47
CA ASP A 591 16.34 -27.67 -21.72
C ASP A 591 17.66 -26.90 -21.92
N GLY A 592 17.95 -25.91 -21.09
CA GLY A 592 19.14 -25.06 -21.17
C GLY A 592 19.15 -24.05 -22.33
N THR A 593 18.12 -24.05 -23.17
CA THR A 593 18.06 -23.24 -24.42
C THR A 593 16.88 -22.25 -24.42
N THR A 594 15.71 -22.68 -23.98
CA THR A 594 14.54 -21.81 -23.90
C THR A 594 14.71 -20.77 -22.81
N THR A 595 14.62 -19.50 -23.20
CA THR A 595 14.82 -18.36 -22.30
C THR A 595 13.58 -17.47 -22.26
N PHE A 596 13.31 -16.91 -21.07
CA PHE A 596 12.23 -15.94 -20.82
C PHE A 596 12.87 -14.64 -20.37
N LEU A 597 12.41 -13.56 -20.96
CA LEU A 597 12.88 -12.20 -20.70
C LEU A 597 11.79 -11.39 -19.98
N PRO A 598 12.14 -10.32 -19.25
CA PRO A 598 11.20 -9.49 -18.52
C PRO A 598 10.26 -8.72 -19.46
N TYR A 599 9.19 -8.20 -18.86
CA TYR A 599 8.34 -7.24 -19.53
C TYR A 599 9.10 -5.95 -19.85
N VAL A 600 8.79 -5.40 -21.02
CA VAL A 600 9.25 -4.08 -21.46
C VAL A 600 8.11 -3.39 -22.20
N MET A 601 7.93 -2.09 -21.95
CA MET A 601 6.99 -1.31 -22.72
C MET A 601 7.56 -1.03 -24.11
N PRO A 602 6.78 -1.25 -25.18
CA PRO A 602 7.24 -0.98 -26.55
C PRO A 602 7.57 0.50 -26.70
N PHE A 603 8.81 0.78 -27.06
CA PHE A 603 9.33 2.11 -27.06
C PHE A 603 10.10 2.42 -28.34
N ALA A 604 9.53 3.21 -29.21
CA ALA A 604 10.19 3.66 -30.42
C ALA A 604 9.88 5.14 -30.69
N GLY A 605 10.91 5.93 -30.81
CA GLY A 605 10.82 7.30 -31.32
C GLY A 605 10.11 8.30 -30.41
N THR A 606 9.23 9.10 -30.96
CA THR A 606 8.47 10.15 -30.27
C THR A 606 7.24 9.58 -29.58
N TRP A 607 6.91 10.10 -28.38
CA TRP A 607 5.70 9.72 -27.66
C TRP A 607 4.45 10.05 -28.46
N THR A 608 3.54 9.10 -28.53
CA THR A 608 2.19 9.22 -29.09
C THR A 608 1.21 8.49 -28.20
N THR A 609 -0.06 8.83 -28.25
CA THR A 609 -1.09 8.07 -27.52
C THR A 609 -1.05 6.57 -27.87
N ALA A 610 -0.80 6.22 -29.13
CA ALA A 610 -0.67 4.83 -29.58
C ALA A 610 0.52 4.09 -28.91
N SER A 611 1.69 4.73 -28.79
CA SER A 611 2.83 4.11 -28.09
C SER A 611 2.62 3.97 -26.60
N MET A 612 1.90 4.89 -25.96
CA MET A 612 1.57 4.85 -24.53
C MET A 612 0.45 3.86 -24.20
N THR A 613 -0.41 3.54 -25.17
CA THR A 613 -1.48 2.54 -25.04
C THR A 613 -1.10 1.16 -25.55
N ALA A 614 0.15 0.94 -25.96
CA ALA A 614 0.62 -0.37 -26.38
C ALA A 614 0.65 -1.37 -25.23
N ASN A 615 0.45 -2.65 -25.53
CA ASN A 615 0.65 -3.73 -24.57
C ASN A 615 2.15 -3.92 -24.28
N ALA A 616 2.49 -4.28 -23.06
CA ALA A 616 3.85 -4.73 -22.76
C ALA A 616 4.22 -5.94 -23.61
N VAL A 617 5.50 -6.02 -23.97
CA VAL A 617 6.09 -7.19 -24.63
C VAL A 617 7.22 -7.73 -23.76
N THR A 618 7.78 -8.90 -24.11
CA THR A 618 8.97 -9.42 -23.42
C THR A 618 10.23 -9.05 -24.16
N GLY A 619 11.27 -8.63 -23.43
CA GLY A 619 12.52 -8.19 -24.00
C GLY A 619 13.52 -7.75 -22.94
N THR A 620 14.63 -7.15 -23.36
CA THR A 620 15.60 -6.53 -22.45
C THR A 620 15.07 -5.19 -21.98
N ASN A 621 14.82 -5.05 -20.70
CA ASN A 621 14.40 -3.78 -20.11
C ASN A 621 15.66 -2.96 -19.77
N ARG A 622 15.68 -1.71 -20.22
CA ARG A 622 16.86 -0.84 -20.10
C ARG A 622 16.56 0.50 -19.45
N VAL A 623 15.37 0.64 -18.91
CA VAL A 623 14.90 1.92 -18.36
C VAL A 623 14.46 1.81 -16.90
N ASP A 624 13.83 0.70 -16.52
CA ASP A 624 13.31 0.49 -15.16
C ASP A 624 14.38 -0.16 -14.27
N ASN A 625 14.35 0.20 -12.96
CA ASN A 625 15.07 -0.53 -11.92
C ASN A 625 14.20 -1.62 -11.28
N VAL A 626 13.24 -2.11 -12.05
CA VAL A 626 12.36 -3.24 -11.73
C VAL A 626 12.17 -4.07 -12.99
N GLU A 627 12.34 -5.38 -12.89
CA GLU A 627 12.09 -6.30 -13.99
C GLU A 627 11.24 -7.49 -13.53
N ARG A 628 10.25 -7.90 -14.31
CA ARG A 628 9.39 -9.04 -14.00
C ARG A 628 9.22 -9.96 -15.18
N ILE A 629 9.33 -11.26 -14.91
CA ILE A 629 9.06 -12.35 -15.85
C ILE A 629 7.88 -13.16 -15.32
N ASP A 630 6.88 -13.36 -16.16
CA ASP A 630 5.76 -14.27 -15.93
C ASP A 630 5.79 -15.42 -16.94
N ILE A 631 5.73 -16.66 -16.45
CA ILE A 631 5.54 -17.85 -17.25
C ILE A 631 4.21 -18.47 -16.81
N PRO A 632 3.08 -18.10 -17.44
CA PRO A 632 1.75 -18.50 -16.96
C PRO A 632 1.51 -20.00 -17.00
N LYS A 633 2.12 -20.68 -17.97
CA LYS A 633 2.00 -22.13 -18.19
C LYS A 633 3.37 -22.73 -18.51
N PRO A 634 4.20 -23.01 -17.50
CA PRO A 634 5.42 -23.75 -17.71
C PRO A 634 5.09 -25.14 -18.28
N ILE A 635 5.81 -25.56 -19.31
CA ILE A 635 5.51 -26.82 -20.01
C ILE A 635 6.60 -27.90 -19.79
N GLN A 636 7.73 -27.51 -19.24
CA GLN A 636 8.86 -28.41 -19.01
C GLN A 636 9.07 -28.67 -17.54
N PRO A 637 8.82 -29.93 -17.06
CA PRO A 637 9.19 -30.32 -15.71
C PRO A 637 10.71 -30.27 -15.54
N GLY A 638 11.19 -29.83 -14.39
CA GLY A 638 12.61 -29.82 -14.10
C GLY A 638 13.10 -28.54 -13.42
N THR A 639 14.40 -28.31 -13.52
CA THR A 639 15.09 -27.21 -12.87
C THR A 639 15.20 -26.01 -13.80
N TYR A 640 14.66 -24.89 -13.36
CA TYR A 640 14.79 -23.57 -14.00
C TYR A 640 15.94 -22.79 -13.38
N ALA A 641 16.63 -21.99 -14.19
CA ALA A 641 17.70 -21.11 -13.75
C ALA A 641 17.26 -19.65 -13.89
N VAL A 642 17.32 -18.89 -12.78
CA VAL A 642 17.11 -17.44 -12.76
C VAL A 642 18.46 -16.77 -12.69
N THR A 643 18.77 -15.93 -13.65
CA THR A 643 20.04 -15.19 -13.71
C THR A 643 19.81 -13.69 -13.58
N VAL A 644 20.69 -13.04 -12.82
CA VAL A 644 20.80 -11.59 -12.70
C VAL A 644 22.23 -11.17 -13.02
N GLY A 645 22.40 -10.17 -13.86
CA GLY A 645 23.71 -9.65 -14.23
C GLY A 645 23.64 -8.22 -14.74
N MET A 646 24.79 -7.59 -14.96
CA MET A 646 24.85 -6.29 -15.64
C MET A 646 24.55 -6.46 -17.13
N HIS A 647 23.82 -5.50 -17.69
CA HIS A 647 23.51 -5.49 -19.12
C HIS A 647 24.79 -5.36 -19.98
N GLY A 648 25.04 -6.34 -20.82
CA GLY A 648 26.19 -6.33 -21.74
C GLY A 648 27.54 -6.10 -21.06
N THR A 649 28.25 -5.08 -21.50
CA THR A 649 29.55 -4.67 -20.95
C THR A 649 29.46 -3.38 -20.13
N ASN A 650 28.25 -2.99 -19.69
CA ASN A 650 28.07 -1.79 -18.89
C ASN A 650 28.93 -1.85 -17.62
N ALA A 651 29.67 -0.77 -17.35
CA ALA A 651 30.44 -0.67 -16.12
C ALA A 651 29.51 -0.50 -14.93
N LEU A 652 29.84 -1.19 -13.85
CA LEU A 652 29.17 -1.00 -12.59
C LEU A 652 29.53 0.39 -12.00
N ALA A 653 28.52 1.23 -11.75
CA ALA A 653 28.73 2.47 -11.01
C ALA A 653 28.83 2.14 -9.51
N GLY A 654 29.92 2.59 -8.89
CA GLY A 654 30.25 2.22 -7.52
C GLY A 654 30.93 0.86 -7.39
N THR A 655 30.98 0.31 -6.19
CA THR A 655 31.69 -0.95 -5.88
C THR A 655 30.75 -2.15 -5.74
N ASN A 656 29.45 -1.88 -5.61
CA ASN A 656 28.45 -2.90 -5.33
C ASN A 656 27.05 -2.41 -5.70
N GLN A 657 26.26 -3.25 -6.40
CA GLN A 657 24.83 -3.06 -6.60
C GLN A 657 24.07 -4.19 -5.92
N VAL A 658 23.48 -3.88 -4.76
CA VAL A 658 22.56 -4.81 -4.08
C VAL A 658 21.24 -4.85 -4.86
N TYR A 659 20.72 -6.04 -5.05
CA TYR A 659 19.41 -6.28 -5.65
C TYR A 659 18.58 -7.26 -4.82
N CYS A 660 17.28 -7.21 -5.00
CA CYS A 660 16.32 -8.11 -4.41
C CYS A 660 15.54 -8.83 -5.52
N LEU A 661 15.34 -10.13 -5.32
CA LEU A 661 14.66 -11.00 -6.27
C LEU A 661 13.58 -11.79 -5.54
N VAL A 662 12.35 -11.73 -6.04
CA VAL A 662 11.22 -12.53 -5.57
C VAL A 662 10.91 -13.58 -6.62
N VAL A 663 10.81 -14.88 -6.21
CA VAL A 663 10.52 -16.00 -7.12
C VAL A 663 9.40 -16.86 -6.54
N THR A 664 8.39 -17.16 -7.36
CA THR A 664 7.30 -18.08 -7.02
C THR A 664 7.10 -19.16 -8.10
N GLY A 665 6.35 -20.23 -7.81
CA GLY A 665 6.13 -21.36 -8.72
C GLY A 665 7.17 -22.47 -8.61
N GLY A 666 8.16 -22.33 -7.73
CA GLY A 666 9.19 -23.33 -7.47
C GLY A 666 8.97 -24.15 -6.20
N LYS A 667 9.40 -25.39 -6.21
CA LYS A 667 9.60 -26.23 -5.02
C LYS A 667 11.08 -26.63 -4.93
N GLY A 668 11.58 -26.85 -3.73
CA GLY A 668 12.98 -27.21 -3.47
C GLY A 668 13.90 -26.01 -3.23
N SER A 669 15.20 -26.27 -3.10
CA SER A 669 16.22 -25.27 -2.76
C SER A 669 16.56 -24.40 -3.97
N LEU A 670 16.61 -23.08 -3.78
CA LEU A 670 17.35 -22.20 -4.67
C LEU A 670 18.83 -22.30 -4.28
N SER A 671 19.57 -23.18 -4.94
CA SER A 671 21.01 -23.27 -4.75
C SER A 671 21.73 -22.25 -5.66
N PRO A 672 22.66 -21.45 -5.15
CA PRO A 672 23.54 -20.72 -6.00
C PRO A 672 24.41 -21.73 -6.77
N THR A 673 24.38 -21.70 -8.08
CA THR A 673 25.33 -22.46 -8.89
C THR A 673 26.73 -21.88 -8.64
N PRO A 674 27.74 -22.71 -8.27
CA PRO A 674 29.09 -22.19 -8.11
C PRO A 674 29.54 -21.56 -9.42
N THR A 675 30.16 -20.39 -9.34
CA THR A 675 30.80 -19.72 -10.47
C THR A 675 31.69 -20.73 -11.16
N PRO A 676 31.64 -20.92 -12.52
CA PRO A 676 32.54 -21.81 -13.18
C PRO A 676 33.98 -21.41 -12.87
N THR A 677 34.69 -22.30 -12.21
CA THR A 677 36.13 -22.15 -12.02
C THR A 677 36.77 -22.00 -13.42
N PRO A 678 37.66 -21.05 -13.66
CA PRO A 678 38.37 -20.95 -14.92
C PRO A 678 38.94 -22.31 -15.26
N ALA A 679 38.75 -22.77 -16.50
CA ALA A 679 39.27 -24.04 -16.94
C ALA A 679 40.78 -24.08 -16.65
N PRO A 680 41.27 -25.17 -16.00
CA PRO A 680 42.69 -25.30 -15.76
C PRO A 680 43.47 -25.24 -17.08
N THR A 681 44.51 -24.46 -17.11
CA THR A 681 45.48 -24.39 -18.24
C THR A 681 45.89 -25.80 -18.55
N PRO A 682 45.88 -26.23 -19.84
CA PRO A 682 46.26 -27.58 -20.21
C PRO A 682 47.67 -27.93 -19.70
N GLN A 683 47.73 -28.92 -18.86
CA GLN A 683 48.95 -29.53 -18.37
C GLN A 683 49.59 -30.34 -19.55
N PRO A 684 50.89 -30.31 -19.74
CA PRO A 684 51.52 -31.05 -20.82
C PRO A 684 51.24 -32.55 -20.70
N THR A 685 50.89 -33.14 -21.81
CA THR A 685 50.55 -34.54 -21.97
C THR A 685 51.70 -35.46 -21.50
N PRO A 686 51.50 -36.39 -20.59
CA PRO A 686 52.50 -37.40 -20.23
C PRO A 686 52.61 -38.44 -21.34
N THR A 687 53.83 -38.87 -21.62
CA THR A 687 54.20 -39.96 -22.53
C THR A 687 53.51 -41.26 -22.14
N PRO A 688 53.01 -42.08 -23.10
CA PRO A 688 52.28 -43.31 -22.84
C PRO A 688 53.09 -44.38 -22.13
N THR A 689 52.60 -44.88 -21.02
CA THR A 689 53.10 -46.10 -20.35
C THR A 689 52.48 -47.35 -20.97
N PRO A 690 53.20 -48.48 -21.10
CA PRO A 690 52.69 -49.66 -21.80
C PRO A 690 51.53 -50.35 -21.03
N ALA A 691 50.64 -50.98 -21.81
CA ALA A 691 49.39 -51.61 -21.39
C ALA A 691 49.60 -52.80 -20.42
N PRO A 692 48.75 -52.89 -19.37
CA PRO A 692 48.71 -54.07 -18.49
C PRO A 692 47.90 -55.23 -19.10
N THR A 693 48.30 -56.43 -18.78
CA THR A 693 47.76 -57.75 -19.12
C THR A 693 46.28 -57.91 -18.67
N PRO A 694 45.44 -58.65 -19.43
CA PRO A 694 44.02 -58.76 -19.12
C PRO A 694 43.76 -59.61 -17.89
N THR A 695 42.86 -59.08 -17.00
CA THR A 695 42.34 -59.76 -15.80
C THR A 695 41.06 -60.52 -16.14
N PRO A 696 40.77 -61.64 -15.44
CA PRO A 696 39.73 -62.61 -15.86
C PRO A 696 38.29 -62.05 -15.64
N VAL A 697 37.39 -62.57 -16.43
CA VAL A 697 35.96 -62.31 -16.53
C VAL A 697 35.24 -62.56 -15.18
N PRO A 698 34.43 -61.65 -14.67
CA PRO A 698 33.61 -61.87 -13.49
C PRO A 698 32.34 -62.67 -13.82
N THR A 699 31.99 -63.52 -12.91
CA THR A 699 30.82 -64.37 -12.83
C THR A 699 29.48 -63.58 -12.87
N PRO A 700 28.39 -64.11 -13.44
CA PRO A 700 27.16 -63.33 -13.59
C PRO A 700 26.48 -63.03 -12.27
N VAL A 701 26.06 -61.76 -12.11
CA VAL A 701 25.27 -61.26 -10.99
C VAL A 701 23.82 -61.74 -11.11
N PRO A 702 23.15 -62.14 -10.02
CA PRO A 702 21.76 -62.62 -10.03
C PRO A 702 20.78 -61.50 -10.38
N THR A 703 19.76 -61.88 -11.11
CA THR A 703 18.64 -61.02 -11.59
C THR A 703 17.94 -60.33 -10.41
N PRO A 704 17.66 -59.05 -10.47
CA PRO A 704 16.91 -58.35 -9.42
C PRO A 704 15.45 -58.76 -9.39
N GLN A 705 14.99 -59.00 -8.19
CA GLN A 705 13.60 -59.30 -7.82
C GLN A 705 12.69 -58.11 -8.23
N PRO A 706 11.46 -58.36 -8.71
CA PRO A 706 10.57 -57.27 -9.14
C PRO A 706 10.19 -56.35 -7.97
N THR A 707 10.33 -55.09 -8.21
CA THR A 707 9.90 -54.01 -7.31
C THR A 707 8.39 -54.05 -7.10
N PRO A 708 7.84 -53.92 -5.87
CA PRO A 708 6.41 -53.89 -5.66
C PRO A 708 5.78 -52.66 -6.35
N THR A 709 4.66 -52.92 -7.01
CA THR A 709 3.80 -51.94 -7.66
C THR A 709 3.39 -50.86 -6.63
N PRO A 710 3.46 -49.55 -6.92
CA PRO A 710 3.01 -48.53 -6.01
C PRO A 710 1.51 -48.68 -5.76
N THR A 711 1.12 -48.65 -4.49
CA THR A 711 -0.25 -48.59 -4.02
C THR A 711 -0.92 -47.34 -4.61
N PRO A 712 -2.11 -47.43 -5.19
CA PRO A 712 -2.80 -46.25 -5.74
C PRO A 712 -3.07 -45.22 -4.63
N THR A 713 -2.77 -43.98 -4.93
CA THR A 713 -3.13 -42.80 -4.11
C THR A 713 -4.64 -42.81 -3.88
N PRO A 714 -5.12 -42.54 -2.65
CA PRO A 714 -6.55 -42.47 -2.39
C PRO A 714 -7.21 -41.44 -3.30
N VAL A 715 -8.20 -41.86 -4.06
CA VAL A 715 -9.12 -40.99 -4.78
C VAL A 715 -9.87 -40.16 -3.73
N PRO A 716 -10.01 -38.82 -3.87
CA PRO A 716 -10.85 -38.04 -2.98
C PRO A 716 -12.27 -38.63 -2.94
N PRO A 717 -12.96 -38.65 -1.81
CA PRO A 717 -14.32 -39.11 -1.72
C PRO A 717 -15.21 -38.34 -2.69
N PRO A 718 -16.23 -38.98 -3.30
CA PRO A 718 -17.17 -38.31 -4.19
C PRO A 718 -17.87 -37.19 -3.43
N SER A 719 -17.84 -35.95 -3.99
CA SER A 719 -18.57 -34.82 -3.47
C SER A 719 -19.89 -34.68 -4.22
N ASP A 720 -20.99 -34.53 -3.49
CA ASP A 720 -22.31 -34.26 -4.06
C ASP A 720 -22.65 -32.77 -3.96
N THR A 721 -23.00 -32.18 -5.10
CA THR A 721 -23.39 -30.74 -5.15
C THR A 721 -24.84 -30.64 -5.59
N ALA A 722 -25.67 -30.01 -4.75
CA ALA A 722 -27.09 -29.81 -5.04
C ALA A 722 -27.53 -28.37 -4.71
N THR A 723 -28.53 -27.91 -5.49
CA THR A 723 -29.15 -26.59 -5.24
C THR A 723 -30.57 -26.78 -4.71
N PHE A 724 -30.85 -26.13 -3.61
CA PHE A 724 -32.16 -26.12 -2.91
C PHE A 724 -32.74 -24.73 -2.97
N ALA A 725 -33.99 -24.59 -3.45
CA ALA A 725 -34.69 -23.31 -3.54
C ALA A 725 -35.87 -23.27 -2.57
N ALA A 726 -36.13 -22.11 -2.01
CA ALA A 726 -37.30 -21.88 -1.17
C ALA A 726 -38.57 -21.82 -2.01
N THR A 727 -39.67 -22.31 -1.43
CA THR A 727 -41.01 -22.28 -2.01
C THR A 727 -41.92 -21.28 -1.28
N GLY A 728 -43.08 -20.97 -1.87
CA GLY A 728 -44.04 -20.04 -1.28
C GLY A 728 -43.61 -18.55 -1.38
N LEU A 729 -42.75 -18.23 -2.31
CA LEU A 729 -42.33 -16.86 -2.66
C LEU A 729 -43.03 -16.40 -3.96
N PRO A 730 -43.25 -15.08 -4.18
CA PRO A 730 -42.80 -13.95 -3.36
C PRO A 730 -43.59 -13.69 -2.07
N GLN A 731 -42.95 -13.08 -1.07
CA GLN A 731 -43.55 -12.65 0.19
C GLN A 731 -43.20 -11.21 0.54
N SER A 732 -44.13 -10.45 1.11
CA SER A 732 -43.88 -9.05 1.53
C SER A 732 -43.02 -8.98 2.77
N ILE A 733 -42.09 -8.05 2.80
CA ILE A 733 -41.22 -7.74 3.93
C ILE A 733 -41.94 -6.65 4.75
N PRO A 734 -42.20 -6.84 6.04
CA PRO A 734 -42.88 -5.83 6.86
C PRO A 734 -41.97 -4.62 7.14
N ASP A 735 -42.52 -3.41 6.94
CA ASP A 735 -41.88 -2.11 7.16
C ASP A 735 -41.45 -1.92 8.61
N ASN A 736 -40.23 -1.46 8.85
CA ASN A 736 -39.68 -1.12 10.17
C ASN A 736 -39.92 -2.20 11.25
N ASN A 737 -39.64 -3.44 10.89
CA ASN A 737 -39.95 -4.59 11.73
C ASN A 737 -38.69 -5.40 12.08
N TRP A 738 -38.35 -5.43 13.37
CA TRP A 738 -37.18 -6.14 13.89
C TRP A 738 -37.33 -7.66 13.87
N ASP A 739 -38.59 -8.18 13.90
CA ASP A 739 -38.86 -9.62 13.77
C ASP A 739 -38.73 -10.09 12.31
N GLY A 740 -39.00 -9.20 11.36
CA GLY A 740 -38.80 -9.39 9.92
C GLY A 740 -39.64 -10.50 9.31
N LEU A 741 -39.36 -10.79 8.04
CA LEU A 741 -39.88 -11.94 7.29
C LEU A 741 -38.94 -13.13 7.44
N THR A 742 -39.44 -14.30 7.86
CA THR A 742 -38.66 -15.56 7.86
C THR A 742 -39.18 -16.50 6.78
N SER A 743 -38.35 -16.81 5.81
CA SER A 743 -38.57 -17.83 4.78
C SER A 743 -37.71 -19.05 5.06
N SER A 744 -38.22 -20.25 4.75
CA SER A 744 -37.52 -21.52 5.05
C SER A 744 -37.37 -22.41 3.83
N LEU A 745 -36.30 -23.21 3.78
CA LEU A 745 -36.10 -24.32 2.87
C LEU A 745 -35.54 -25.54 3.61
N ASN A 746 -35.77 -26.72 3.11
CA ASN A 746 -35.25 -27.96 3.68
C ASN A 746 -34.16 -28.54 2.79
N ILE A 747 -33.04 -28.93 3.40
CA ILE A 747 -31.98 -29.67 2.75
C ILE A 747 -32.04 -31.13 3.25
N ALA A 748 -32.18 -32.06 2.32
CA ALA A 748 -32.23 -33.50 2.61
C ALA A 748 -30.86 -34.20 2.50
N SER A 749 -29.86 -33.52 1.92
CA SER A 749 -28.50 -34.06 1.73
C SER A 749 -27.85 -34.41 3.06
N THR A 750 -27.39 -35.64 3.20
CA THR A 750 -26.69 -36.12 4.38
C THR A 750 -25.18 -35.98 4.15
N GLY A 751 -24.52 -35.21 4.94
CA GLY A 751 -23.08 -35.01 4.83
C GLY A 751 -22.66 -33.70 5.49
N LYS A 752 -21.35 -33.49 5.62
CA LYS A 752 -20.81 -32.23 6.11
C LYS A 752 -20.59 -31.26 4.94
N ILE A 753 -20.91 -30.03 5.11
CA ILE A 753 -20.75 -28.97 4.11
C ILE A 753 -19.25 -28.75 3.82
N SER A 754 -18.84 -29.02 2.61
CA SER A 754 -17.51 -28.65 2.10
C SER A 754 -17.53 -27.26 1.46
N SER A 755 -18.63 -26.89 0.78
CA SER A 755 -18.89 -25.51 0.33
C SER A 755 -20.39 -25.22 0.34
N LEU A 756 -20.73 -23.94 0.59
CA LEU A 756 -22.10 -23.44 0.55
C LEU A 756 -22.11 -22.05 -0.11
N THR A 757 -22.99 -21.86 -1.07
CA THR A 757 -23.29 -20.54 -1.63
C THR A 757 -24.76 -20.20 -1.49
N ALA A 758 -25.09 -18.94 -1.29
CA ALA A 758 -26.45 -18.42 -1.19
C ALA A 758 -26.77 -17.47 -2.34
N SER A 759 -27.98 -17.58 -2.89
CA SER A 759 -28.54 -16.61 -3.83
C SER A 759 -29.82 -16.04 -3.24
N VAL A 760 -30.00 -14.71 -3.28
CA VAL A 760 -31.15 -14.01 -2.72
C VAL A 760 -31.59 -12.90 -3.68
N ASN A 761 -32.89 -12.76 -3.91
CA ASN A 761 -33.47 -11.69 -4.70
C ASN A 761 -34.58 -11.01 -3.90
N ILE A 762 -34.34 -9.76 -3.52
CA ILE A 762 -35.29 -8.92 -2.81
C ILE A 762 -35.48 -7.64 -3.59
N ARG A 763 -36.74 -7.27 -3.86
CA ARG A 763 -37.10 -5.95 -4.37
C ARG A 763 -37.43 -5.03 -3.22
N HIS A 764 -36.70 -3.89 -3.11
CA HIS A 764 -36.93 -2.89 -2.08
C HIS A 764 -36.42 -1.52 -2.57
N PRO A 765 -37.15 -0.39 -2.28
CA PRO A 765 -36.71 0.96 -2.71
C PRO A 765 -35.33 1.36 -2.15
N TYR A 766 -34.99 0.90 -0.95
CA TYR A 766 -33.73 1.23 -0.27
C TYR A 766 -33.12 -0.02 0.36
N LYS A 767 -32.16 -0.64 -0.31
CA LYS A 767 -31.46 -1.83 0.24
C LYS A 767 -30.67 -1.53 1.52
N SER A 768 -30.34 -0.25 1.78
CA SER A 768 -29.71 0.19 3.04
C SER A 768 -30.57 0.01 4.29
N ASP A 769 -31.85 -0.26 4.12
CA ASP A 769 -32.78 -0.43 5.23
C ASP A 769 -32.87 -1.90 5.65
N LEU A 770 -32.41 -2.79 4.78
CA LEU A 770 -32.53 -4.23 4.94
C LEU A 770 -31.33 -4.87 5.63
N ARG A 771 -31.62 -5.83 6.52
CA ARG A 771 -30.70 -6.85 7.00
C ARG A 771 -31.18 -8.23 6.58
N VAL A 772 -30.28 -9.02 5.96
CA VAL A 772 -30.56 -10.39 5.47
C VAL A 772 -29.63 -11.36 6.19
N THR A 773 -30.21 -12.30 6.94
CA THR A 773 -29.48 -13.26 7.77
C THR A 773 -29.85 -14.68 7.39
N LEU A 774 -28.87 -15.53 7.04
CA LEU A 774 -29.04 -16.97 6.86
C LEU A 774 -28.85 -17.69 8.20
N ILE A 775 -29.75 -18.63 8.51
CA ILE A 775 -29.76 -19.37 9.76
C ILE A 775 -29.77 -20.87 9.45
N SER A 776 -28.77 -21.59 9.95
CA SER A 776 -28.65 -23.05 9.80
C SER A 776 -29.65 -23.83 10.66
N PRO A 777 -29.85 -25.12 10.42
CA PRO A 777 -30.66 -26.00 11.27
C PRO A 777 -30.22 -26.03 12.74
N SER A 778 -28.94 -25.80 13.03
CA SER A 778 -28.40 -25.69 14.40
C SER A 778 -28.62 -24.33 15.06
N GLY A 779 -29.17 -23.35 14.33
CA GLY A 779 -29.40 -22.00 14.83
C GLY A 779 -28.21 -21.06 14.62
N THR A 780 -27.11 -21.52 14.04
CA THR A 780 -25.96 -20.65 13.68
C THR A 780 -26.38 -19.64 12.62
N ARG A 781 -25.89 -18.40 12.72
CA ARG A 781 -26.30 -17.27 11.87
C ARG A 781 -25.13 -16.76 11.03
N ALA A 782 -25.41 -16.44 9.75
CA ALA A 782 -24.50 -15.71 8.85
C ALA A 782 -25.24 -14.52 8.23
N ILE A 783 -24.70 -13.33 8.31
CA ILE A 783 -25.27 -12.14 7.70
C ILE A 783 -24.87 -12.11 6.24
N LEU A 784 -25.84 -12.10 5.32
CA LEU A 784 -25.62 -12.00 3.88
C LEU A 784 -25.66 -10.56 3.38
N HIS A 785 -26.41 -9.69 4.07
CA HIS A 785 -26.51 -8.27 3.78
C HIS A 785 -26.85 -7.52 5.07
N ASP A 786 -26.18 -6.40 5.36
CA ASP A 786 -26.43 -5.56 6.51
C ASP A 786 -26.40 -4.08 6.13
N ARG A 787 -27.57 -3.54 5.86
CA ARG A 787 -27.85 -2.09 5.72
C ARG A 787 -26.82 -1.33 4.87
N SER A 788 -26.32 -1.94 3.81
CA SER A 788 -25.32 -1.36 2.90
C SER A 788 -25.96 -0.84 1.61
N GLY A 789 -25.30 0.12 0.92
CA GLY A 789 -25.74 0.64 -0.38
C GLY A 789 -26.73 1.80 -0.31
N LYS A 790 -26.35 2.91 0.34
CA LYS A 790 -27.17 4.16 0.39
C LYS A 790 -27.69 4.55 -0.98
N ARG A 791 -29.00 4.86 -1.10
CA ARG A 791 -29.72 5.25 -2.32
C ARG A 791 -29.72 4.21 -3.45
N GLN A 792 -29.46 2.94 -3.17
CA GLN A 792 -29.61 1.86 -4.15
C GLN A 792 -30.82 1.03 -3.79
N ASN A 793 -31.49 0.52 -4.85
CA ASN A 793 -32.65 -0.35 -4.75
C ASN A 793 -32.19 -1.81 -4.73
N ASP A 794 -33.05 -2.69 -4.32
CA ASP A 794 -32.99 -4.15 -4.42
C ASP A 794 -31.74 -4.80 -3.81
N VAL A 795 -31.87 -5.93 -3.17
CA VAL A 795 -30.81 -6.83 -2.75
C VAL A 795 -30.79 -8.03 -3.68
N ILE A 796 -29.83 -8.07 -4.58
CA ILE A 796 -29.61 -9.19 -5.50
C ILE A 796 -28.27 -9.80 -5.19
N LEU A 797 -28.26 -10.97 -4.56
CA LEU A 797 -27.07 -11.77 -4.25
C LEU A 797 -27.09 -13.03 -5.13
N VAL A 798 -26.00 -13.32 -5.80
CA VAL A 798 -25.89 -14.50 -6.70
C VAL A 798 -24.68 -15.33 -6.31
N ASN A 799 -24.92 -16.56 -5.86
CA ASN A 799 -23.89 -17.53 -5.49
C ASN A 799 -22.84 -17.00 -4.49
N ILE A 800 -23.28 -16.23 -3.50
CA ILE A 800 -22.40 -15.68 -2.48
C ILE A 800 -21.87 -16.81 -1.59
N PRO A 801 -20.54 -16.99 -1.49
CA PRO A 801 -19.95 -18.01 -0.62
C PRO A 801 -20.24 -17.73 0.86
N VAL A 802 -20.69 -18.75 1.59
CA VAL A 802 -20.99 -18.64 3.03
C VAL A 802 -20.14 -19.66 3.80
N THR A 803 -18.96 -19.24 4.24
CA THR A 803 -17.98 -20.12 4.90
C THR A 803 -18.31 -20.44 6.35
N THR A 804 -19.21 -19.67 6.97
CA THR A 804 -19.63 -19.83 8.38
C THR A 804 -20.11 -21.24 8.72
N PHE A 805 -20.60 -22.00 7.73
CA PHE A 805 -21.20 -23.31 7.94
C PHE A 805 -20.32 -24.48 7.45
N GLN A 806 -19.08 -24.25 7.09
CA GLN A 806 -18.14 -25.32 6.68
C GLN A 806 -17.99 -26.37 7.79
N ALA A 807 -17.89 -27.64 7.38
CA ALA A 807 -17.78 -28.82 8.24
C ALA A 807 -19.01 -29.07 9.17
N THR A 808 -20.10 -28.28 9.04
CA THR A 808 -21.36 -28.55 9.76
C THR A 808 -22.27 -29.47 8.93
N ALA A 809 -23.29 -30.08 9.57
CA ALA A 809 -24.27 -30.91 8.87
C ALA A 809 -25.12 -30.04 7.92
N ALA A 810 -25.30 -30.53 6.68
CA ALA A 810 -26.12 -29.84 5.68
C ALA A 810 -27.62 -30.07 5.88
N ALA A 811 -28.04 -31.25 6.35
CA ALA A 811 -29.42 -31.67 6.49
C ALA A 811 -30.22 -30.81 7.49
N GLY A 812 -31.48 -30.54 7.15
CA GLY A 812 -32.43 -29.86 8.03
C GLY A 812 -33.04 -28.60 7.45
N GLN A 813 -33.78 -27.90 8.28
CA GLN A 813 -34.48 -26.66 7.92
C GLN A 813 -33.54 -25.45 8.02
N TRP A 814 -33.26 -24.84 6.89
CA TRP A 814 -32.56 -23.56 6.78
C TRP A 814 -33.56 -22.43 6.72
N LYS A 815 -33.21 -21.27 7.30
CA LYS A 815 -34.08 -20.09 7.34
C LYS A 815 -33.34 -18.87 6.82
N LEU A 816 -34.03 -18.04 6.03
CA LEU A 816 -33.59 -16.69 5.67
C LEU A 816 -34.47 -15.69 6.42
N LEU A 817 -33.86 -14.89 7.29
CA LEU A 817 -34.52 -13.80 7.99
C LEU A 817 -34.19 -12.50 7.24
N VAL A 818 -35.25 -11.80 6.79
CA VAL A 818 -35.14 -10.50 6.12
C VAL A 818 -35.84 -9.47 6.99
N GLN A 819 -35.10 -8.50 7.49
CA GLN A 819 -35.58 -7.43 8.35
C GLN A 819 -35.47 -6.10 7.59
N ASP A 820 -36.58 -5.35 7.57
CA ASP A 820 -36.57 -3.93 7.22
C ASP A 820 -36.47 -3.13 8.52
N LEU A 821 -35.40 -2.36 8.67
CA LEU A 821 -35.04 -1.65 9.91
C LEU A 821 -35.18 -0.14 9.78
N SER A 822 -35.96 0.33 8.80
CA SER A 822 -36.25 1.74 8.57
C SER A 822 -37.74 1.92 8.28
N ARG A 823 -38.24 3.16 8.34
CA ARG A 823 -39.68 3.46 8.16
C ARG A 823 -39.93 4.03 6.78
N ARG A 824 -41.12 3.79 6.21
CA ARG A 824 -41.73 4.40 5.02
C ARG A 824 -41.73 3.58 3.74
N ASP A 825 -41.04 2.48 3.72
CA ASP A 825 -40.87 1.68 2.49
C ASP A 825 -41.14 0.22 2.77
N THR A 826 -41.66 -0.51 1.79
CA THR A 826 -41.91 -1.95 1.88
C THR A 826 -41.25 -2.67 0.74
N GLY A 827 -40.79 -3.88 0.98
CA GLY A 827 -40.14 -4.73 0.00
C GLY A 827 -40.80 -6.07 -0.19
N THR A 828 -40.22 -6.86 -1.08
CA THR A 828 -40.69 -8.22 -1.41
C THR A 828 -39.49 -9.14 -1.56
N LEU A 829 -39.48 -10.24 -0.82
CA LEU A 829 -38.54 -11.36 -1.04
C LEU A 829 -39.06 -12.18 -2.22
N ASN A 830 -38.42 -12.05 -3.37
CA ASN A 830 -38.85 -12.72 -4.62
C ASN A 830 -38.39 -14.17 -4.69
N SER A 831 -37.13 -14.45 -4.32
CA SER A 831 -36.56 -15.81 -4.33
C SER A 831 -35.29 -15.89 -3.49
N TRP A 832 -35.00 -17.09 -3.01
CA TRP A 832 -33.66 -17.44 -2.49
C TRP A 832 -33.38 -18.94 -2.60
N SER A 833 -32.09 -19.28 -2.69
CA SER A 833 -31.63 -20.66 -2.79
C SER A 833 -30.25 -20.85 -2.15
N LEU A 834 -29.93 -22.11 -1.82
CA LEU A 834 -28.62 -22.53 -1.36
C LEU A 834 -28.07 -23.60 -2.31
N THR A 835 -26.85 -23.42 -2.79
CA THR A 835 -26.10 -24.49 -3.46
C THR A 835 -25.10 -25.06 -2.46
N VAL A 836 -25.22 -26.33 -2.16
CA VAL A 836 -24.44 -27.01 -1.11
C VAL A 836 -23.64 -28.15 -1.73
N THR A 837 -22.35 -28.19 -1.48
CA THR A 837 -21.48 -29.30 -1.75
C THR A 837 -21.19 -30.01 -0.44
N THR A 838 -21.47 -31.30 -0.37
CA THR A 838 -21.19 -32.12 0.82
C THR A 838 -20.06 -33.10 0.55
N ALA A 839 -19.19 -33.29 1.54
CA ALA A 839 -18.26 -34.41 1.58
C ALA A 839 -18.97 -35.58 2.31
N LEU A 840 -18.92 -36.77 1.72
CA LEU A 840 -19.46 -38.01 2.30
C LEU A 840 -18.53 -38.56 3.38
#